data_f4c2b99bbcf28e7bf0992ee5c7ca8014
#
_entry.id   f4c2b99bbcf28e7bf0992ee5c7ca8014
#
_cell.length_a   1.000
_cell.length_b   1.000
_cell.length_c   1.000
_cell.angle_alpha   90.00
_cell.angle_beta   90.00
_cell.angle_gamma   90.00
#
_symmetry.space_group_name_H-M   'P 1'
#
loop_
_entity.id
_entity.type
_entity.pdbx_description
1 polymer ?
#
loop_
_entity_poly.entity_id
_entity_poly.type
_entity_poly.pdbx_seq_one_letter_code
_entity_poly.pdbx_strand_id
1 'polypeptide(L)'
;MISNSDIEKILDRADIVDVVGHFVQLQRAGVRYKACCPFHSEDTPSFMVDQARGLWYCFGACKEGGNVIRFVQKINNMNFPEACKWLADKYGIDIEDKDEKRSPDEIKALRKRESMFAINTFASEFFISNLEKPEAEAARAKIKQRWGEQYPQEQGIGYALPSWSSLADAAVKAGYSAELMVECGLIRRRKEGGYYDFYRDRIMIPIRDRFRHIIGWTARDMSEVDGTPKYLNSCQSEIYDKSDSIFGIDNAIKQATKEEKFYCVEGAPDVMRLQSLGVNNTIASLGAAWTKKQFYQLKRYATSICFLPDADVIKPGEQYGTGIAAVIKSGVLAMECGFSVSVKEIPLGEGNTKNDPDSYCTNRSRFKDLEEVDFITWYAGYAFKADGTTEDKSAAVAKISQMVAMVGDEVKEQMYLEQLKKIYNHKNLWITALNREKKKISESKADKTQTINRDLLAKYGFFESNNCYYSTNDGKEFQWSNFVMQPMFHIKDSLNPKRLYRIRNQNRQEEIVEMKQEDLVSLSKFKQKVEGLGNYIWLASEKEMTRLKMYLYEQTETAMEITQLGWQRKGFYAFGNGVFDTEWHPVDEYGIVRLGDKGNYYLPASSMIYRDDDKLFQFERRFVHLNYSGISMKEYFTKLVGVFGDNAKVGICFLLATLFRDVITGYTKSFPILNLFGPKGSGKSELGHSLMSLFIIDNTPPNIQNATIPALAELVAQCSNALVHIDEFKNNIDIDKREYLKGLWDGAGRSRINMDRDKKREITAVDSGVILSGQEMATADIALFSRLVFLTFSKSEFSDAEKKRYSELVDIRKRGLSHLTLQILRHRAKVEQQFVSNYHSCLSDIIEGLGAEKVEDRILRNWIIPLAAFRTLEGVLDLPFSYQDIRKVTLDGIIRQNAECKSNNELANFWNVVSFLQQDGEIFIEGDYR
;
A
#
# COMPACT_ATOMS: atom_id res chain seq x y z
N MET A 1 -8.54 9.67 -23.26
CA MET A 1 -9.81 8.92 -23.50
C MET A 1 -9.75 8.36 -24.91
N ILE A 2 -9.92 7.06 -25.09
CA ILE A 2 -9.91 6.42 -26.41
C ILE A 2 -11.14 6.90 -27.18
N SER A 3 -10.96 7.29 -28.44
CA SER A 3 -12.04 7.82 -29.26
C SER A 3 -13.09 6.74 -29.59
N ASN A 4 -14.36 7.13 -29.79
CA ASN A 4 -15.38 6.18 -30.23
C ASN A 4 -15.02 5.50 -31.56
N SER A 5 -14.33 6.21 -32.46
CA SER A 5 -13.82 5.66 -33.71
C SER A 5 -12.77 4.55 -33.49
N ASP A 6 -11.90 4.71 -32.49
CA ASP A 6 -10.89 3.69 -32.19
C ASP A 6 -11.50 2.49 -31.48
N ILE A 7 -12.51 2.72 -30.64
CA ILE A 7 -13.31 1.63 -30.02
C ILE A 7 -14.00 0.80 -31.12
N GLU A 8 -14.59 1.45 -32.11
CA GLU A 8 -15.22 0.78 -33.25
C GLU A 8 -14.20 -0.04 -34.05
N LYS A 9 -13.03 0.52 -34.37
CA LYS A 9 -11.93 -0.22 -35.05
C LYS A 9 -11.49 -1.46 -34.27
N ILE A 10 -11.43 -1.37 -32.94
CA ILE A 10 -11.08 -2.50 -32.09
C ILE A 10 -12.18 -3.57 -32.15
N LEU A 11 -13.46 -3.17 -32.02
CA LEU A 11 -14.57 -4.11 -32.07
C LEU A 11 -14.73 -4.80 -33.41
N ASP A 12 -14.42 -4.11 -34.51
CA ASP A 12 -14.49 -4.65 -35.87
C ASP A 12 -13.37 -5.64 -36.19
N ARG A 13 -12.17 -5.42 -35.62
CA ARG A 13 -11.00 -6.27 -35.92
C ARG A 13 -10.75 -7.37 -34.91
N ALA A 14 -11.17 -7.20 -33.67
CA ALA A 14 -10.96 -8.18 -32.62
C ALA A 14 -12.00 -9.30 -32.67
N ASP A 15 -11.61 -10.46 -33.20
CA ASP A 15 -12.46 -11.66 -33.17
C ASP A 15 -12.60 -12.17 -31.74
N ILE A 16 -13.82 -12.16 -31.23
CA ILE A 16 -14.15 -12.56 -29.86
C ILE A 16 -13.82 -14.02 -29.58
N VAL A 17 -13.92 -14.91 -30.59
CA VAL A 17 -13.60 -16.34 -30.45
C VAL A 17 -12.09 -16.53 -30.34
N ASP A 18 -11.31 -15.78 -31.12
CA ASP A 18 -9.85 -15.79 -31.00
C ASP A 18 -9.40 -15.25 -29.65
N VAL A 19 -9.97 -14.13 -29.20
CA VAL A 19 -9.61 -13.53 -27.91
C VAL A 19 -10.00 -14.42 -26.75
N VAL A 20 -11.23 -14.91 -26.71
CA VAL A 20 -11.71 -15.79 -25.64
C VAL A 20 -11.00 -17.13 -25.66
N GLY A 21 -10.77 -17.70 -26.85
CA GLY A 21 -10.06 -18.96 -27.04
C GLY A 21 -8.61 -18.95 -26.59
N HIS A 22 -8.02 -17.76 -26.43
CA HIS A 22 -6.69 -17.59 -25.81
C HIS A 22 -6.71 -17.88 -24.29
N PHE A 23 -7.83 -17.69 -23.64
CA PHE A 23 -7.99 -17.78 -22.18
C PHE A 23 -8.75 -19.01 -21.72
N VAL A 24 -9.68 -19.54 -22.54
CA VAL A 24 -10.51 -20.69 -22.20
C VAL A 24 -10.69 -21.60 -23.41
N GLN A 25 -10.87 -22.90 -23.16
CA GLN A 25 -11.09 -23.86 -24.23
C GLN A 25 -12.54 -23.78 -24.71
N LEU A 26 -12.75 -23.24 -25.89
CA LEU A 26 -14.06 -23.11 -26.53
C LEU A 26 -14.45 -24.39 -27.30
N GLN A 27 -15.65 -24.93 -27.00
CA GLN A 27 -16.26 -26.03 -27.72
C GLN A 27 -17.36 -25.51 -28.65
N ARG A 28 -17.41 -25.97 -29.87
CA ARG A 28 -18.45 -25.56 -30.82
C ARG A 28 -19.81 -26.10 -30.39
N ALA A 29 -20.82 -25.25 -30.34
CA ALA A 29 -22.20 -25.57 -29.99
C ALA A 29 -23.15 -24.95 -31.03
N GLY A 30 -23.27 -25.62 -32.17
CA GLY A 30 -24.04 -25.13 -33.34
C GLY A 30 -23.33 -23.93 -33.99
N VAL A 31 -24.00 -22.77 -34.04
CA VAL A 31 -23.47 -21.51 -34.56
C VAL A 31 -22.70 -20.70 -33.52
N ARG A 32 -22.64 -21.14 -32.27
CA ARG A 32 -21.98 -20.52 -31.13
C ARG A 32 -20.90 -21.41 -30.57
N TYR A 33 -20.15 -20.86 -29.61
CA TYR A 33 -19.18 -21.61 -28.85
C TYR A 33 -19.55 -21.60 -27.37
N LYS A 34 -19.19 -22.67 -26.63
CA LYS A 34 -19.44 -22.81 -25.20
C LYS A 34 -18.18 -23.21 -24.46
N ALA A 35 -18.08 -22.82 -23.20
CA ALA A 35 -17.04 -23.23 -22.26
C ALA A 35 -17.55 -23.17 -20.83
N CYS A 36 -16.81 -23.72 -19.88
CA CYS A 36 -16.95 -23.34 -18.48
C CYS A 36 -16.53 -21.88 -18.30
N CYS A 37 -17.26 -21.17 -17.45
CA CYS A 37 -17.04 -19.73 -17.28
C CYS A 37 -15.70 -19.46 -16.60
N PRO A 38 -14.84 -18.59 -17.16
CA PRO A 38 -13.57 -18.25 -16.54
C PRO A 38 -13.69 -17.33 -15.31
N PHE A 39 -14.90 -16.85 -15.00
CA PHE A 39 -15.17 -15.87 -13.95
C PHE A 39 -15.78 -16.46 -12.68
N HIS A 40 -16.21 -17.72 -12.70
CA HIS A 40 -16.66 -18.47 -11.54
C HIS A 40 -16.41 -19.97 -11.74
N SER A 41 -16.40 -20.73 -10.66
CA SER A 41 -16.18 -22.18 -10.71
C SER A 41 -17.49 -22.89 -11.09
N GLU A 42 -17.45 -23.70 -12.13
CA GLU A 42 -18.57 -24.55 -12.56
C GLU A 42 -18.04 -25.80 -13.28
N ASP A 43 -18.83 -26.90 -13.22
CA ASP A 43 -18.47 -28.17 -13.85
C ASP A 43 -19.20 -28.37 -15.19
N THR A 44 -20.25 -27.58 -15.44
CA THR A 44 -21.04 -27.62 -16.67
C THR A 44 -20.88 -26.34 -17.47
N PRO A 45 -20.61 -26.42 -18.78
CA PRO A 45 -20.38 -25.24 -19.61
C PRO A 45 -21.61 -24.32 -19.68
N SER A 46 -21.51 -23.14 -19.05
CA SER A 46 -22.58 -22.13 -19.09
C SER A 46 -22.16 -20.85 -19.81
N PHE A 47 -20.89 -20.73 -20.18
CA PHE A 47 -20.34 -19.58 -20.88
C PHE A 47 -20.50 -19.74 -22.40
N MET A 48 -21.22 -18.83 -23.03
CA MET A 48 -21.52 -18.86 -24.48
C MET A 48 -20.85 -17.68 -25.18
N VAL A 49 -20.27 -17.94 -26.33
CA VAL A 49 -19.68 -16.92 -27.21
C VAL A 49 -20.38 -16.98 -28.56
N ASP A 50 -20.90 -15.84 -29.00
CA ASP A 50 -21.56 -15.63 -30.29
C ASP A 50 -20.61 -14.81 -31.19
N GLN A 51 -19.92 -15.50 -32.08
CA GLN A 51 -18.93 -14.88 -32.97
C GLN A 51 -19.55 -13.85 -33.91
N ALA A 52 -20.74 -14.17 -34.45
CA ALA A 52 -21.42 -13.30 -35.41
C ALA A 52 -21.86 -11.95 -34.78
N ARG A 53 -22.16 -11.96 -33.50
CA ARG A 53 -22.57 -10.77 -32.75
C ARG A 53 -21.42 -10.10 -32.01
N GLY A 54 -20.25 -10.73 -31.94
CA GLY A 54 -19.11 -10.23 -31.14
C GLY A 54 -19.37 -10.18 -29.63
N LEU A 55 -20.25 -11.06 -29.12
CA LEU A 55 -20.72 -11.05 -27.74
C LEU A 55 -20.46 -12.36 -27.01
N TRP A 56 -20.23 -12.28 -25.74
CA TRP A 56 -20.25 -13.42 -24.83
C TRP A 56 -21.28 -13.22 -23.73
N TYR A 57 -21.79 -14.32 -23.19
CA TYR A 57 -22.69 -14.31 -22.04
C TYR A 57 -22.54 -15.59 -21.22
N CYS A 58 -22.50 -15.46 -19.89
CA CYS A 58 -22.55 -16.59 -18.97
C CYS A 58 -23.97 -16.78 -18.44
N PHE A 59 -24.55 -17.93 -18.69
CA PHE A 59 -25.87 -18.33 -18.17
C PHE A 59 -25.78 -18.97 -16.78
N GLY A 60 -24.57 -19.18 -16.25
CA GLY A 60 -24.29 -19.73 -14.92
C GLY A 60 -24.38 -18.68 -13.82
N ALA A 61 -23.56 -18.86 -12.78
CA ALA A 61 -23.65 -18.08 -11.55
C ALA A 61 -23.39 -16.58 -11.74
N CYS A 62 -22.49 -16.16 -12.65
CA CYS A 62 -22.17 -14.74 -12.78
C CYS A 62 -23.22 -13.94 -13.59
N LYS A 63 -24.03 -14.59 -14.48
CA LYS A 63 -25.08 -13.95 -15.31
C LYS A 63 -24.61 -12.66 -16.00
N GLU A 64 -23.36 -12.63 -16.40
CA GLU A 64 -22.73 -11.46 -17.02
C GLU A 64 -22.42 -11.72 -18.47
N GLY A 65 -22.32 -10.64 -19.25
CA GLY A 65 -21.98 -10.69 -20.66
C GLY A 65 -21.41 -9.37 -21.16
N GLY A 66 -21.01 -9.35 -22.40
CA GLY A 66 -20.46 -8.16 -23.04
C GLY A 66 -19.78 -8.47 -24.35
N ASN A 67 -19.08 -7.46 -24.86
CA ASN A 67 -18.23 -7.57 -26.06
C ASN A 67 -16.80 -8.05 -25.70
N VAL A 68 -15.94 -8.11 -26.70
CA VAL A 68 -14.53 -8.52 -26.52
C VAL A 68 -13.77 -7.63 -25.55
N ILE A 69 -14.02 -6.31 -25.52
CA ILE A 69 -13.36 -5.37 -24.61
C ILE A 69 -13.77 -5.70 -23.16
N ARG A 70 -15.07 -5.90 -22.90
CA ARG A 70 -15.57 -6.26 -21.57
C ARG A 70 -15.01 -7.60 -21.09
N PHE A 71 -14.82 -8.55 -22.01
CA PHE A 71 -14.18 -9.82 -21.69
C PHE A 71 -12.72 -9.60 -21.23
N VAL A 72 -11.94 -8.83 -22.00
CA VAL A 72 -10.53 -8.53 -21.68
C VAL A 72 -10.40 -7.76 -20.37
N GLN A 73 -11.26 -6.77 -20.13
CA GLN A 73 -11.32 -6.06 -18.86
C GLN A 73 -11.42 -7.02 -17.68
N LYS A 74 -12.34 -7.98 -17.80
CA LYS A 74 -12.69 -8.85 -16.69
C LYS A 74 -11.69 -9.97 -16.48
N ILE A 75 -11.21 -10.60 -17.55
CA ILE A 75 -10.28 -11.73 -17.47
C ILE A 75 -8.90 -11.30 -17.00
N ASN A 76 -8.49 -10.08 -17.37
CA ASN A 76 -7.18 -9.52 -17.06
C ASN A 76 -7.20 -8.53 -15.90
N ASN A 77 -8.39 -8.25 -15.34
CA ASN A 77 -8.61 -7.22 -14.32
C ASN A 77 -8.06 -5.85 -14.76
N MET A 78 -8.38 -5.47 -16.01
CA MET A 78 -7.98 -4.22 -16.65
C MET A 78 -9.13 -3.21 -16.64
N ASN A 79 -8.81 -1.92 -16.59
CA ASN A 79 -9.79 -0.89 -16.87
C ASN A 79 -10.08 -0.82 -18.38
N PHE A 80 -11.10 -0.03 -18.76
CA PHE A 80 -11.55 0.04 -20.15
C PHE A 80 -10.44 0.52 -21.12
N PRO A 81 -9.69 1.61 -20.86
CA PRO A 81 -8.57 2.03 -21.71
C PRO A 81 -7.45 0.99 -21.83
N GLU A 82 -7.10 0.30 -20.74
CA GLU A 82 -6.09 -0.75 -20.76
C GLU A 82 -6.50 -1.95 -21.63
N ALA A 83 -7.76 -2.36 -21.53
CA ALA A 83 -8.31 -3.43 -22.37
C ALA A 83 -8.34 -3.06 -23.85
N CYS A 84 -8.66 -1.79 -24.15
CA CYS A 84 -8.62 -1.30 -25.54
C CYS A 84 -7.19 -1.25 -26.07
N LYS A 85 -6.22 -0.77 -25.28
CA LYS A 85 -4.80 -0.77 -25.67
C LYS A 85 -4.30 -2.19 -25.91
N TRP A 86 -4.58 -3.12 -25.01
CA TRP A 86 -4.20 -4.52 -25.16
C TRP A 86 -4.76 -5.15 -26.45
N LEU A 87 -6.03 -4.87 -26.78
CA LEU A 87 -6.62 -5.35 -28.03
C LEU A 87 -6.02 -4.66 -29.24
N ALA A 88 -5.76 -3.36 -29.16
CA ALA A 88 -5.13 -2.59 -30.22
C ALA A 88 -3.73 -3.11 -30.54
N ASP A 89 -2.90 -3.35 -29.53
CA ASP A 89 -1.56 -3.94 -29.67
C ASP A 89 -1.62 -5.34 -30.27
N LYS A 90 -2.56 -6.19 -29.78
CA LYS A 90 -2.74 -7.57 -30.28
C LYS A 90 -3.11 -7.61 -31.77
N TYR A 91 -3.92 -6.65 -32.23
CA TYR A 91 -4.43 -6.62 -33.61
C TYR A 91 -3.77 -5.56 -34.50
N GLY A 92 -2.71 -4.90 -34.01
CA GLY A 92 -1.96 -3.88 -34.76
C GLY A 92 -2.83 -2.67 -35.15
N ILE A 93 -3.59 -2.14 -34.20
CA ILE A 93 -4.48 -0.98 -34.40
C ILE A 93 -3.86 0.24 -33.72
N ASP A 94 -3.55 1.27 -34.48
CA ASP A 94 -3.12 2.55 -33.90
C ASP A 94 -4.31 3.28 -33.27
N ILE A 95 -4.19 3.61 -31.98
CA ILE A 95 -5.19 4.35 -31.22
C ILE A 95 -4.60 5.64 -30.63
N GLU A 96 -5.33 6.77 -30.73
CA GLU A 96 -4.97 8.03 -30.09
C GLU A 96 -5.52 8.07 -28.65
N ASP A 97 -4.62 8.11 -27.66
CA ASP A 97 -4.99 8.23 -26.23
C ASP A 97 -5.02 9.71 -25.81
N LYS A 98 -6.21 10.27 -25.59
CA LYS A 98 -6.36 11.59 -24.97
C LYS A 98 -6.52 11.43 -23.46
N ASP A 99 -5.42 11.62 -22.73
CA ASP A 99 -5.36 11.56 -21.27
C ASP A 99 -6.22 12.65 -20.59
N GLU A 100 -7.46 12.32 -20.27
CA GLU A 100 -8.26 13.15 -19.35
C GLU A 100 -9.15 12.26 -18.47
N LYS A 101 -8.70 11.91 -17.27
CA LYS A 101 -9.46 11.58 -16.02
C LYS A 101 -8.86 10.50 -15.11
N ARG A 102 -7.54 10.37 -15.06
CA ARG A 102 -6.90 9.60 -13.99
C ARG A 102 -6.37 10.55 -12.92
N SER A 103 -6.32 10.12 -11.66
CA SER A 103 -5.62 10.90 -10.64
C SER A 103 -4.15 11.06 -11.04
N PRO A 104 -3.50 12.17 -10.70
CA PRO A 104 -2.07 12.37 -10.98
C PRO A 104 -1.19 11.24 -10.46
N ASP A 105 -1.57 10.60 -9.34
CA ASP A 105 -0.82 9.50 -8.73
C ASP A 105 -1.02 8.17 -9.45
N GLU A 106 -2.20 7.86 -9.94
CA GLU A 106 -2.45 6.67 -10.78
C GLU A 106 -1.74 6.78 -12.13
N ILE A 107 -1.76 7.97 -12.74
CA ILE A 107 -1.00 8.26 -13.98
C ILE A 107 0.51 8.08 -13.71
N LYS A 108 0.99 8.58 -12.58
CA LYS A 108 2.39 8.47 -12.17
C LYS A 108 2.81 7.02 -11.90
N ALA A 109 1.97 6.25 -11.19
CA ALA A 109 2.21 4.83 -10.94
C ALA A 109 2.18 4.01 -12.24
N LEU A 110 1.21 4.28 -13.13
CA LEU A 110 1.14 3.61 -14.42
C LEU A 110 2.35 3.94 -15.29
N ARG A 111 2.70 5.23 -15.44
CA ARG A 111 3.90 5.67 -16.17
C ARG A 111 5.18 5.08 -15.58
N LYS A 112 5.24 4.95 -14.25
CA LYS A 112 6.36 4.29 -13.57
C LYS A 112 6.47 2.82 -13.97
N ARG A 113 5.37 2.06 -13.95
CA ARG A 113 5.36 0.65 -14.38
C ARG A 113 5.69 0.51 -15.87
N GLU A 114 5.12 1.34 -16.74
CA GLU A 114 5.46 1.38 -18.16
C GLU A 114 6.95 1.68 -18.37
N SER A 115 7.51 2.64 -17.62
CA SER A 115 8.93 2.94 -17.65
C SER A 115 9.78 1.77 -17.17
N MET A 116 9.34 1.01 -16.14
CA MET A 116 10.05 -0.18 -15.68
C MET A 116 10.01 -1.31 -16.72
N PHE A 117 8.90 -1.51 -17.43
CA PHE A 117 8.82 -2.45 -18.54
C PHE A 117 9.75 -2.02 -19.71
N ALA A 118 9.76 -0.73 -20.07
CA ALA A 118 10.64 -0.20 -21.09
C ALA A 118 12.12 -0.38 -20.74
N ILE A 119 12.50 -0.15 -19.48
CA ILE A 119 13.85 -0.39 -18.96
C ILE A 119 14.24 -1.86 -19.07
N ASN A 120 13.36 -2.79 -18.71
CA ASN A 120 13.63 -4.22 -18.83
C ASN A 120 13.71 -4.67 -20.29
N THR A 121 12.92 -4.07 -21.18
CA THR A 121 13.01 -4.32 -22.64
C THR A 121 14.34 -3.82 -23.20
N PHE A 122 14.75 -2.61 -22.85
CA PHE A 122 16.06 -2.06 -23.20
C PHE A 122 17.20 -2.96 -22.69
N ALA A 123 17.12 -3.40 -21.42
CA ALA A 123 18.12 -4.31 -20.87
C ALA A 123 18.17 -5.65 -21.61
N SER A 124 17.01 -6.17 -22.04
CA SER A 124 16.94 -7.39 -22.87
C SER A 124 17.68 -7.23 -24.20
N GLU A 125 17.39 -6.17 -24.93
CA GLU A 125 18.06 -5.85 -26.21
C GLU A 125 19.55 -5.69 -26.00
N PHE A 126 19.97 -5.00 -24.94
CA PHE A 126 21.37 -4.83 -24.59
C PHE A 126 22.05 -6.18 -24.28
N PHE A 127 21.45 -7.06 -23.50
CA PHE A 127 22.02 -8.37 -23.19
C PHE A 127 22.05 -9.29 -24.40
N ILE A 128 21.04 -9.22 -25.29
CA ILE A 128 21.03 -9.97 -26.55
C ILE A 128 22.17 -9.50 -27.45
N SER A 129 22.35 -8.17 -27.63
CA SER A 129 23.41 -7.62 -28.45
C SER A 129 24.82 -7.99 -27.96
N ASN A 130 24.97 -8.15 -26.64
CA ASN A 130 26.24 -8.60 -26.04
C ASN A 130 26.65 -10.01 -26.49
N LEU A 131 25.69 -10.86 -26.86
CA LEU A 131 26.03 -12.21 -27.39
C LEU A 131 26.84 -12.17 -28.68
N GLU A 132 26.80 -11.10 -29.45
CA GLU A 132 27.59 -10.96 -30.68
C GLU A 132 29.05 -10.61 -30.40
N LYS A 133 29.38 -10.18 -29.17
CA LYS A 133 30.73 -9.75 -28.80
C LYS A 133 31.66 -10.94 -28.55
N PRO A 134 33.00 -10.76 -28.79
CA PRO A 134 33.98 -11.81 -28.54
C PRO A 134 33.95 -12.38 -27.11
N GLU A 135 33.73 -11.53 -26.10
CA GLU A 135 33.68 -11.91 -24.66
C GLU A 135 32.55 -12.88 -24.36
N ALA A 136 31.55 -13.00 -25.24
CA ALA A 136 30.38 -13.88 -25.05
C ALA A 136 30.57 -15.28 -25.68
N GLU A 137 31.74 -15.63 -26.24
CA GLU A 137 31.96 -16.92 -26.96
C GLU A 137 31.64 -18.13 -26.07
N ALA A 138 32.12 -18.14 -24.81
CA ALA A 138 31.85 -19.22 -23.86
C ALA A 138 30.35 -19.30 -23.52
N ALA A 139 29.69 -18.13 -23.36
CA ALA A 139 28.27 -18.06 -23.06
C ALA A 139 27.43 -18.57 -24.24
N ARG A 140 27.77 -18.19 -25.49
CA ARG A 140 27.11 -18.73 -26.71
C ARG A 140 27.25 -20.24 -26.84
N ALA A 141 28.46 -20.77 -26.62
CA ALA A 141 28.70 -22.21 -26.66
C ALA A 141 27.84 -22.96 -25.62
N LYS A 142 27.79 -22.44 -24.40
CA LYS A 142 27.01 -23.04 -23.30
C LYS A 142 25.49 -22.95 -23.54
N ILE A 143 24.99 -21.83 -24.09
CA ILE A 143 23.58 -21.64 -24.48
C ILE A 143 23.21 -22.65 -25.56
N LYS A 144 24.00 -22.74 -26.64
CA LYS A 144 23.76 -23.65 -27.77
C LYS A 144 23.80 -25.12 -27.33
N GLN A 145 24.76 -25.49 -26.50
CA GLN A 145 24.88 -26.84 -25.94
C GLN A 145 23.65 -27.25 -25.13
N ARG A 146 23.12 -26.33 -24.32
CA ARG A 146 22.03 -26.66 -23.40
C ARG A 146 20.64 -26.61 -24.04
N TRP A 147 20.34 -25.59 -24.82
CA TRP A 147 18.97 -25.30 -25.29
C TRP A 147 18.85 -25.18 -26.81
N GLY A 148 19.93 -25.46 -27.56
CA GLY A 148 19.94 -25.31 -29.02
C GLY A 148 20.12 -23.86 -29.48
N GLU A 149 19.78 -23.58 -30.74
CA GLU A 149 19.95 -22.24 -31.33
C GLU A 149 18.65 -21.46 -31.38
N GLN A 150 17.55 -22.07 -31.76
CA GLN A 150 16.28 -21.40 -32.02
C GLN A 150 15.59 -20.95 -30.76
N TYR A 151 15.41 -21.84 -29.75
CA TYR A 151 14.70 -21.57 -28.52
C TYR A 151 15.31 -20.39 -27.73
N PRO A 152 16.64 -20.27 -27.53
CA PRO A 152 17.23 -19.14 -26.83
C PRO A 152 16.95 -17.78 -27.50
N GLN A 153 16.95 -17.75 -28.83
CA GLN A 153 16.63 -16.53 -29.60
C GLN A 153 15.17 -16.12 -29.40
N GLU A 154 14.24 -17.08 -29.51
CA GLU A 154 12.80 -16.83 -29.29
C GLU A 154 12.52 -16.36 -27.87
N GLN A 155 13.29 -16.84 -26.88
CA GLN A 155 13.14 -16.47 -25.47
C GLN A 155 13.89 -15.18 -25.09
N GLY A 156 14.72 -14.63 -25.97
CA GLY A 156 15.46 -13.40 -25.69
C GLY A 156 16.53 -13.60 -24.62
N ILE A 157 17.20 -14.76 -24.65
CA ILE A 157 18.32 -15.02 -23.76
C ILE A 157 19.50 -14.17 -24.20
N GLY A 158 20.18 -13.53 -23.24
CA GLY A 158 21.28 -12.64 -23.49
C GLY A 158 22.48 -12.89 -22.58
N TYR A 159 23.43 -11.99 -22.57
CA TYR A 159 24.64 -12.09 -21.75
C TYR A 159 25.00 -10.76 -21.10
N ALA A 160 25.23 -10.76 -19.81
CA ALA A 160 25.78 -9.65 -19.06
C ALA A 160 27.31 -9.76 -19.08
N LEU A 161 27.98 -8.77 -19.64
CA LEU A 161 29.45 -8.73 -19.77
C LEU A 161 30.13 -8.74 -18.38
N PRO A 162 31.40 -9.17 -18.27
CA PRO A 162 32.19 -9.09 -17.06
C PRO A 162 32.66 -7.64 -16.76
N SER A 163 31.78 -6.66 -16.98
CA SER A 163 32.01 -5.23 -16.79
C SER A 163 31.24 -4.72 -15.58
N TRP A 164 31.78 -3.67 -14.94
CA TRP A 164 31.18 -3.09 -13.75
C TRP A 164 30.06 -2.06 -14.03
N SER A 165 29.99 -1.49 -15.25
CA SER A 165 29.04 -0.41 -15.54
C SER A 165 28.52 -0.38 -16.98
N SER A 166 28.71 -1.44 -17.75
CA SER A 166 28.37 -1.43 -19.19
C SER A 166 26.88 -1.21 -19.47
N LEU A 167 25.99 -1.82 -18.66
CA LEU A 167 24.55 -1.60 -18.76
C LEU A 167 24.17 -0.24 -18.19
N ALA A 168 24.71 0.14 -17.02
CA ALA A 168 24.44 1.41 -16.38
C ALA A 168 24.79 2.59 -17.31
N ASP A 169 25.97 2.57 -17.91
CA ASP A 169 26.44 3.60 -18.82
C ASP A 169 25.60 3.67 -20.12
N ALA A 170 25.26 2.51 -20.67
CA ALA A 170 24.42 2.43 -21.88
C ALA A 170 23.01 2.98 -21.63
N ALA A 171 22.41 2.65 -20.51
CA ALA A 171 21.06 3.09 -20.17
C ALA A 171 20.98 4.58 -19.85
N VAL A 172 21.96 5.11 -19.11
CA VAL A 172 22.07 6.57 -18.86
C VAL A 172 22.24 7.34 -20.19
N LYS A 173 23.09 6.82 -21.10
CA LYS A 173 23.25 7.42 -22.43
C LYS A 173 21.97 7.38 -23.26
N ALA A 174 21.13 6.34 -23.09
CA ALA A 174 19.82 6.21 -23.72
C ALA A 174 18.72 7.04 -23.04
N GLY A 175 19.02 7.74 -21.94
CA GLY A 175 18.08 8.62 -21.24
C GLY A 175 17.19 7.93 -20.18
N TYR A 176 17.49 6.69 -19.80
CA TYR A 176 16.74 5.99 -18.75
C TYR A 176 17.15 6.44 -17.33
N SER A 177 16.19 6.47 -16.42
CA SER A 177 16.42 6.82 -15.01
C SER A 177 17.22 5.73 -14.29
N ALA A 178 18.38 6.12 -13.73
CA ALA A 178 19.20 5.22 -12.92
C ALA A 178 18.46 4.75 -11.65
N GLU A 179 17.61 5.59 -11.06
CA GLU A 179 16.79 5.24 -9.90
C GLU A 179 15.82 4.09 -10.23
N LEU A 180 15.11 4.18 -11.36
CA LEU A 180 14.20 3.12 -11.80
C LEU A 180 14.96 1.84 -12.17
N MET A 181 16.17 1.95 -12.71
CA MET A 181 17.03 0.77 -12.96
C MET A 181 17.45 0.08 -11.65
N VAL A 182 17.71 0.84 -10.60
CA VAL A 182 17.97 0.28 -9.25
C VAL A 182 16.73 -0.43 -8.72
N GLU A 183 15.55 0.15 -8.90
CA GLU A 183 14.28 -0.47 -8.50
C GLU A 183 13.97 -1.74 -9.32
N CYS A 184 14.29 -1.77 -10.61
CA CYS A 184 14.23 -2.99 -11.44
C CYS A 184 15.28 -4.04 -11.06
N GLY A 185 16.23 -3.71 -10.17
CA GLY A 185 17.29 -4.62 -9.75
C GLY A 185 18.37 -4.90 -10.80
N LEU A 186 18.50 -4.04 -11.81
CA LEU A 186 19.50 -4.16 -12.88
C LEU A 186 20.86 -3.59 -12.51
N ILE A 187 20.85 -2.50 -11.72
CA ILE A 187 22.06 -1.83 -11.23
C ILE A 187 21.99 -1.58 -9.72
N ARG A 188 23.10 -1.25 -9.12
CA ARG A 188 23.23 -0.92 -7.69
C ARG A 188 23.99 0.39 -7.51
N ARG A 189 23.70 1.12 -6.41
CA ARG A 189 24.47 2.32 -6.01
C ARG A 189 25.79 1.92 -5.35
N ARG A 190 26.88 2.64 -5.69
CA ARG A 190 28.16 2.54 -4.97
C ARG A 190 28.13 3.40 -3.72
N LYS A 191 28.90 3.01 -2.69
CA LYS A 191 29.01 3.79 -1.44
C LYS A 191 29.64 5.17 -1.66
N GLU A 192 30.55 5.27 -2.63
CA GLU A 192 31.31 6.49 -2.98
C GLU A 192 30.66 7.32 -4.09
N GLY A 193 29.42 6.98 -4.47
CA GLY A 193 28.69 7.61 -5.57
C GLY A 193 28.78 6.84 -6.89
N GLY A 194 27.77 7.03 -7.77
CA GLY A 194 27.65 6.34 -9.04
C GLY A 194 26.97 4.97 -8.93
N TYR A 195 26.92 4.25 -10.05
CA TYR A 195 26.19 2.99 -10.18
C TYR A 195 27.10 1.89 -10.71
N TYR A 196 26.70 0.62 -10.52
CA TYR A 196 27.36 -0.53 -11.09
C TYR A 196 26.33 -1.59 -11.46
N ASP A 197 26.65 -2.41 -12.46
CA ASP A 197 25.80 -3.48 -12.97
C ASP A 197 25.65 -4.58 -11.93
N PHE A 198 24.39 -4.95 -11.61
CA PHE A 198 24.11 -6.01 -10.67
C PHE A 198 24.49 -7.38 -11.23
N TYR A 199 24.22 -7.61 -12.50
CA TYR A 199 24.57 -8.83 -13.22
C TYR A 199 25.88 -8.63 -14.00
N ARG A 200 26.85 -9.49 -13.77
CA ARG A 200 28.16 -9.48 -14.43
C ARG A 200 28.60 -10.90 -14.71
N ASP A 201 29.13 -11.13 -15.92
CA ASP A 201 29.57 -12.45 -16.39
C ASP A 201 28.49 -13.52 -16.17
N ARG A 202 27.27 -13.23 -16.68
CA ARG A 202 26.11 -14.11 -16.49
C ARG A 202 25.30 -14.25 -17.77
N ILE A 203 24.80 -15.47 -18.03
CA ILE A 203 23.73 -15.68 -19.03
C ILE A 203 22.44 -15.13 -18.44
N MET A 204 21.83 -14.19 -19.14
CA MET A 204 20.63 -13.47 -18.72
C MET A 204 19.39 -14.11 -19.31
N ILE A 205 18.47 -14.51 -18.45
CA ILE A 205 17.22 -15.19 -18.80
C ILE A 205 16.06 -14.31 -18.32
N PRO A 206 15.22 -13.76 -19.20
CA PRO A 206 14.12 -12.91 -18.80
C PRO A 206 13.01 -13.70 -18.11
N ILE A 207 12.47 -13.15 -17.04
CA ILE A 207 11.23 -13.61 -16.39
C ILE A 207 10.10 -12.77 -16.95
N ARG A 208 9.10 -13.41 -17.57
CA ARG A 208 7.97 -12.75 -18.21
C ARG A 208 6.68 -13.01 -17.45
N ASP A 209 5.81 -12.01 -17.46
CA ASP A 209 4.43 -12.21 -17.05
C ASP A 209 3.61 -12.92 -18.16
N ARG A 210 2.35 -13.22 -17.89
CA ARG A 210 1.41 -13.84 -18.85
C ARG A 210 1.17 -13.01 -20.13
N PHE A 211 1.54 -11.75 -20.13
CA PHE A 211 1.41 -10.80 -21.25
C PHE A 211 2.71 -10.61 -22.01
N ARG A 212 3.76 -11.36 -21.65
CA ARG A 212 5.11 -11.31 -22.21
C ARG A 212 5.93 -10.08 -21.81
N HIS A 213 5.48 -9.22 -20.88
CA HIS A 213 6.32 -8.16 -20.34
C HIS A 213 7.46 -8.77 -19.52
N ILE A 214 8.64 -8.24 -19.67
CA ILE A 214 9.78 -8.65 -18.84
C ILE A 214 9.65 -7.97 -17.47
N ILE A 215 9.39 -8.78 -16.46
CA ILE A 215 9.18 -8.32 -15.08
C ILE A 215 10.43 -8.47 -14.21
N GLY A 216 11.37 -9.31 -14.62
CA GLY A 216 12.59 -9.57 -13.88
C GLY A 216 13.53 -10.51 -14.64
N TRP A 217 14.55 -10.97 -13.96
CA TRP A 217 15.64 -11.76 -14.53
C TRP A 217 16.04 -12.90 -13.63
N THR A 218 16.42 -14.04 -14.22
CA THR A 218 17.25 -15.04 -13.60
C THR A 218 18.54 -15.14 -14.38
N ALA A 219 19.69 -15.18 -13.68
CA ALA A 219 20.99 -15.02 -14.31
C ALA A 219 21.94 -16.14 -13.87
N ARG A 220 22.42 -16.94 -14.85
CA ARG A 220 23.33 -18.04 -14.62
C ARG A 220 24.77 -17.56 -14.64
N ASP A 221 25.52 -17.94 -13.62
CA ASP A 221 26.95 -17.63 -13.51
C ASP A 221 27.81 -18.29 -14.59
N MET A 222 28.76 -17.54 -15.12
CA MET A 222 29.77 -17.98 -16.09
C MET A 222 31.20 -17.86 -15.52
N SER A 223 31.36 -17.14 -14.38
CA SER A 223 32.69 -16.89 -13.82
C SER A 223 33.34 -18.11 -13.18
N GLU A 224 32.55 -19.13 -12.79
CA GLU A 224 32.98 -20.34 -12.11
C GLU A 224 33.83 -20.08 -10.85
N VAL A 225 33.64 -18.91 -10.22
CA VAL A 225 34.35 -18.54 -8.98
C VAL A 225 33.66 -19.19 -7.78
N ASP A 226 34.42 -19.88 -6.94
CA ASP A 226 33.89 -20.52 -5.72
C ASP A 226 33.17 -19.50 -4.81
N GLY A 227 31.99 -19.89 -4.31
CA GLY A 227 31.16 -19.05 -3.46
C GLY A 227 30.19 -18.13 -4.24
N THR A 228 30.29 -18.06 -5.58
CA THR A 228 29.35 -17.31 -6.39
C THR A 228 28.06 -18.11 -6.61
N PRO A 229 26.87 -17.56 -6.36
CA PRO A 229 25.61 -18.26 -6.61
C PRO A 229 25.46 -18.66 -8.08
N LYS A 230 25.23 -19.96 -8.35
CA LYS A 230 25.06 -20.51 -9.69
C LYS A 230 23.93 -19.81 -10.47
N TYR A 231 22.85 -19.44 -9.80
CA TYR A 231 21.74 -18.63 -10.32
C TYR A 231 21.46 -17.45 -9.40
N LEU A 232 21.22 -16.28 -9.99
CA LEU A 232 20.90 -15.04 -9.30
C LEU A 232 19.61 -14.49 -9.87
N ASN A 233 18.58 -14.36 -9.03
CA ASN A 233 17.29 -13.81 -9.42
C ASN A 233 17.17 -12.32 -9.10
N SER A 234 16.32 -11.60 -9.82
CA SER A 234 15.95 -10.21 -9.51
C SER A 234 15.42 -10.08 -8.08
N CYS A 235 15.67 -8.92 -7.50
CA CYS A 235 15.04 -8.52 -6.24
C CYS A 235 13.56 -8.20 -6.46
N GLN A 236 12.76 -8.25 -5.39
CA GLN A 236 11.36 -7.84 -5.43
C GLN A 236 11.26 -6.37 -5.86
N SER A 237 10.29 -6.07 -6.73
CA SER A 237 10.01 -4.73 -7.24
C SER A 237 8.50 -4.53 -7.41
N GLU A 238 8.09 -3.36 -7.86
CA GLU A 238 6.67 -3.07 -8.13
C GLU A 238 6.07 -3.94 -9.25
N ILE A 239 6.91 -4.44 -10.16
CA ILE A 239 6.49 -5.30 -11.29
C ILE A 239 6.87 -6.78 -11.11
N TYR A 240 7.65 -7.14 -10.09
CA TYR A 240 8.12 -8.49 -9.83
C TYR A 240 7.96 -8.90 -8.37
N ASP A 241 7.06 -9.85 -8.12
CA ASP A 241 6.90 -10.53 -6.83
C ASP A 241 7.16 -12.04 -7.01
N LYS A 242 8.19 -12.54 -6.34
CA LYS A 242 8.59 -13.95 -6.40
C LYS A 242 7.50 -14.92 -5.92
N SER A 243 6.61 -14.48 -5.03
CA SER A 243 5.52 -15.30 -4.48
C SER A 243 4.33 -15.43 -5.44
N ASP A 244 4.27 -14.60 -6.47
CA ASP A 244 3.17 -14.50 -7.42
C ASP A 244 3.60 -14.83 -8.86
N SER A 245 4.88 -14.58 -9.19
CA SER A 245 5.44 -14.82 -10.52
C SER A 245 5.65 -16.31 -10.80
N ILE A 246 5.43 -16.70 -12.04
CA ILE A 246 5.59 -18.08 -12.54
C ILE A 246 6.48 -18.04 -13.77
N PHE A 247 7.61 -18.74 -13.74
CA PHE A 247 8.54 -18.79 -14.87
C PHE A 247 7.99 -19.65 -16.01
N GLY A 248 8.06 -19.16 -17.23
CA GLY A 248 7.62 -19.87 -18.44
C GLY A 248 6.13 -19.82 -18.71
N ILE A 249 5.35 -19.08 -17.90
CA ILE A 249 3.89 -18.99 -18.01
C ILE A 249 3.44 -18.42 -19.37
N ASP A 250 4.17 -17.46 -19.92
CA ASP A 250 3.89 -16.79 -21.18
C ASP A 250 3.88 -17.74 -22.38
N ASN A 251 4.71 -18.80 -22.36
CA ASN A 251 4.74 -19.84 -23.37
C ASN A 251 3.78 -21.00 -23.04
N ALA A 252 3.55 -21.25 -21.74
CA ALA A 252 2.86 -22.47 -21.31
C ALA A 252 1.35 -22.41 -21.50
N ILE A 253 0.71 -21.24 -21.39
CA ILE A 253 -0.76 -21.10 -21.36
C ILE A 253 -1.42 -21.80 -22.54
N LYS A 254 -0.95 -21.57 -23.76
CA LYS A 254 -1.58 -22.11 -24.98
C LYS A 254 -1.64 -23.63 -24.99
N GLN A 255 -0.53 -24.30 -24.67
CA GLN A 255 -0.49 -25.77 -24.63
C GLN A 255 -1.17 -26.31 -23.39
N ALA A 256 -1.02 -25.66 -22.23
CA ALA A 256 -1.68 -26.06 -21.00
C ALA A 256 -3.21 -26.02 -21.13
N THR A 257 -3.77 -24.97 -21.75
CA THR A 257 -5.21 -24.87 -22.00
C THR A 257 -5.71 -25.98 -22.96
N LYS A 258 -4.90 -26.37 -23.95
CA LYS A 258 -5.23 -27.43 -24.90
C LYS A 258 -5.21 -28.81 -24.25
N GLU A 259 -4.20 -29.06 -23.39
CA GLU A 259 -3.97 -30.36 -22.74
C GLU A 259 -4.58 -30.45 -21.35
N GLU A 260 -5.17 -29.35 -20.85
CA GLU A 260 -5.71 -29.18 -19.49
C GLU A 260 -4.70 -29.53 -18.39
N LYS A 261 -3.40 -29.37 -18.68
CA LYS A 261 -2.32 -29.82 -17.82
C LYS A 261 -1.12 -28.88 -17.85
N PHE A 262 -0.55 -28.62 -16.66
CA PHE A 262 0.78 -28.04 -16.50
C PHE A 262 1.78 -29.08 -15.99
N TYR A 263 3.02 -29.00 -16.46
CA TYR A 263 4.18 -29.67 -15.88
C TYR A 263 4.94 -28.68 -14.99
N CYS A 264 5.09 -29.03 -13.72
CA CYS A 264 5.73 -28.18 -12.70
C CYS A 264 7.10 -28.73 -12.34
N VAL A 265 8.13 -27.94 -12.57
CA VAL A 265 9.54 -28.26 -12.26
C VAL A 265 10.10 -27.29 -11.22
N GLU A 266 11.32 -27.53 -10.73
CA GLU A 266 11.93 -26.72 -9.68
C GLU A 266 12.49 -25.39 -10.18
N GLY A 267 13.15 -25.39 -11.35
CA GLY A 267 13.91 -24.25 -11.82
C GLY A 267 13.68 -23.81 -13.25
N ALA A 268 14.13 -22.60 -13.55
CA ALA A 268 14.10 -22.04 -14.90
C ALA A 268 14.85 -22.91 -15.95
N PRO A 269 16.01 -23.53 -15.64
CA PRO A 269 16.69 -24.38 -16.58
C PRO A 269 15.86 -25.58 -17.05
N ASP A 270 15.10 -26.19 -16.12
CA ASP A 270 14.26 -27.36 -16.40
C ASP A 270 13.10 -26.97 -17.32
N VAL A 271 12.48 -25.81 -17.06
CA VAL A 271 11.47 -25.23 -17.96
C VAL A 271 12.03 -25.02 -19.36
N MET A 272 13.19 -24.37 -19.43
CA MET A 272 13.83 -24.06 -20.72
C MET A 272 14.18 -25.32 -21.50
N ARG A 273 14.69 -26.34 -20.81
CA ARG A 273 14.97 -27.63 -21.42
C ARG A 273 13.71 -28.28 -21.99
N LEU A 274 12.66 -28.42 -21.18
CA LEU A 274 11.45 -29.10 -21.60
C LEU A 274 10.70 -28.32 -22.71
N GLN A 275 10.63 -26.99 -22.58
CA GLN A 275 10.04 -26.15 -23.63
C GLN A 275 10.85 -26.23 -24.95
N SER A 276 12.19 -26.27 -24.91
CA SER A 276 13.02 -26.43 -26.10
C SER A 276 12.78 -27.78 -26.80
N LEU A 277 12.29 -28.78 -26.06
CA LEU A 277 11.88 -30.08 -26.58
C LEU A 277 10.40 -30.13 -27.03
N GLY A 278 9.71 -29.00 -27.00
CA GLY A 278 8.30 -28.85 -27.39
C GLY A 278 7.29 -29.30 -26.31
N VAL A 279 7.71 -29.39 -25.04
CA VAL A 279 6.82 -29.55 -23.89
C VAL A 279 6.55 -28.15 -23.30
N ASN A 280 5.82 -27.35 -24.08
CA ASN A 280 5.68 -25.93 -23.78
C ASN A 280 4.88 -25.62 -22.52
N ASN A 281 3.96 -26.51 -22.09
CA ASN A 281 3.16 -26.37 -20.87
C ASN A 281 3.95 -26.62 -19.56
N THR A 282 5.28 -26.43 -19.59
CA THR A 282 6.18 -26.55 -18.43
C THR A 282 6.41 -25.20 -17.79
N ILE A 283 6.34 -25.14 -16.46
CA ILE A 283 6.46 -23.93 -15.62
C ILE A 283 7.24 -24.20 -14.34
N ALA A 284 7.77 -23.14 -13.72
CA ALA A 284 8.43 -23.23 -12.41
C ALA A 284 8.02 -22.05 -11.49
N SER A 285 8.11 -22.30 -10.16
CA SER A 285 7.67 -21.35 -9.12
C SER A 285 8.66 -20.22 -8.79
N LEU A 286 9.89 -20.21 -9.34
CA LEU A 286 10.98 -19.28 -8.98
C LEU A 286 11.37 -19.25 -7.48
N GLY A 287 10.74 -20.06 -6.66
CA GLY A 287 10.95 -20.21 -5.21
C GLY A 287 11.09 -21.66 -4.80
N ALA A 288 11.40 -21.89 -3.52
CA ALA A 288 11.55 -23.24 -2.97
C ALA A 288 10.23 -24.04 -2.87
N ALA A 289 9.08 -23.38 -3.02
CA ALA A 289 7.75 -24.00 -2.96
C ALA A 289 6.71 -23.17 -3.71
N TRP A 290 5.69 -23.84 -4.23
CA TRP A 290 4.52 -23.22 -4.85
C TRP A 290 3.63 -22.55 -3.82
N THR A 291 2.93 -21.48 -4.21
CA THR A 291 1.98 -20.72 -3.37
C THR A 291 0.54 -20.92 -3.84
N LYS A 292 -0.45 -20.69 -2.93
CA LYS A 292 -1.88 -20.70 -3.32
C LYS A 292 -2.19 -19.67 -4.40
N LYS A 293 -1.56 -18.49 -4.35
CA LYS A 293 -1.73 -17.44 -5.37
C LYS A 293 -1.35 -17.94 -6.76
N GLN A 294 -0.19 -18.60 -6.88
CA GLN A 294 0.25 -19.18 -8.15
C GLN A 294 -0.72 -20.25 -8.66
N PHE A 295 -1.18 -21.17 -7.79
CA PHE A 295 -2.16 -22.19 -8.21
C PHE A 295 -3.50 -21.59 -8.63
N TYR A 296 -4.01 -20.56 -7.95
CA TYR A 296 -5.23 -19.88 -8.38
C TYR A 296 -5.08 -19.18 -9.75
N GLN A 297 -3.88 -18.69 -10.11
CA GLN A 297 -3.61 -18.18 -11.45
C GLN A 297 -3.68 -19.32 -12.49
N LEU A 298 -3.08 -20.49 -12.21
CA LEU A 298 -3.03 -21.64 -13.12
C LEU A 298 -4.39 -22.29 -13.33
N LYS A 299 -5.27 -22.25 -12.32
CA LYS A 299 -6.60 -22.86 -12.35
C LYS A 299 -7.48 -22.38 -13.51
N ARG A 300 -7.18 -21.22 -14.05
CA ARG A 300 -7.88 -20.61 -15.19
C ARG A 300 -7.59 -21.34 -16.52
N TYR A 301 -6.50 -22.08 -16.61
CA TYR A 301 -5.97 -22.62 -17.86
C TYR A 301 -5.94 -24.15 -17.88
N ALA A 302 -5.92 -24.80 -16.73
CA ALA A 302 -5.81 -26.25 -16.63
C ALA A 302 -6.51 -26.78 -15.37
N THR A 303 -6.89 -28.04 -15.41
CA THR A 303 -7.51 -28.79 -14.29
C THR A 303 -6.51 -29.77 -13.65
N SER A 304 -5.37 -30.04 -14.28
CA SER A 304 -4.37 -30.98 -13.78
C SER A 304 -2.96 -30.40 -13.74
N ILE A 305 -2.18 -30.89 -12.79
CA ILE A 305 -0.77 -30.55 -12.59
C ILE A 305 0.03 -31.85 -12.46
N CYS A 306 1.15 -31.91 -13.20
CA CYS A 306 2.12 -32.98 -13.07
C CYS A 306 3.45 -32.40 -12.57
N PHE A 307 3.91 -32.85 -11.40
CA PHE A 307 5.22 -32.46 -10.87
C PHE A 307 6.34 -33.34 -11.42
N LEU A 308 7.47 -32.73 -11.71
CA LEU A 308 8.74 -33.39 -12.05
C LEU A 308 9.79 -32.94 -11.05
N PRO A 309 9.97 -33.65 -9.91
CA PRO A 309 11.00 -33.33 -8.92
C PRO A 309 12.42 -33.62 -9.44
N ASP A 310 13.40 -32.88 -8.90
CA ASP A 310 14.80 -33.29 -8.97
C ASP A 310 15.01 -34.62 -8.24
N ALA A 311 15.85 -35.48 -8.80
CA ALA A 311 16.30 -36.70 -8.14
C ALA A 311 17.49 -36.36 -7.23
N ASP A 312 17.22 -36.12 -5.97
CA ASP A 312 18.22 -35.79 -4.97
C ASP A 312 18.68 -37.06 -4.20
N VAL A 313 19.97 -37.10 -3.84
CA VAL A 313 20.50 -38.12 -2.92
C VAL A 313 19.95 -37.81 -1.52
N ILE A 314 19.34 -38.83 -0.90
CA ILE A 314 18.79 -38.72 0.46
C ILE A 314 19.94 -38.60 1.46
N LYS A 315 19.98 -37.55 2.25
CA LYS A 315 21.01 -37.37 3.29
C LYS A 315 20.73 -38.24 4.52
N PRO A 316 21.80 -38.66 5.26
CA PRO A 316 21.61 -39.40 6.50
C PRO A 316 20.68 -38.64 7.47
N GLY A 317 19.62 -39.31 7.93
CA GLY A 317 18.62 -38.74 8.83
C GLY A 317 17.43 -38.05 8.15
N GLU A 318 17.44 -37.85 6.83
CA GLU A 318 16.30 -37.33 6.07
C GLU A 318 15.45 -38.49 5.54
N GLN A 319 14.12 -38.28 5.50
CA GLN A 319 13.19 -39.28 4.99
C GLN A 319 13.09 -39.21 3.46
N TYR A 320 13.24 -38.02 2.87
CA TYR A 320 13.12 -37.72 1.44
C TYR A 320 14.23 -36.78 0.99
N GLY A 321 14.59 -36.83 -0.29
CA GLY A 321 15.33 -35.77 -0.93
C GLY A 321 14.55 -34.43 -0.96
N THR A 322 15.24 -33.32 -1.12
CA THR A 322 14.65 -31.97 -1.10
C THR A 322 13.57 -31.79 -2.16
N GLY A 323 13.76 -32.28 -3.38
CA GLY A 323 12.79 -32.22 -4.47
C GLY A 323 11.51 -33.00 -4.15
N ILE A 324 11.63 -34.22 -3.63
CA ILE A 324 10.47 -35.03 -3.19
C ILE A 324 9.69 -34.33 -2.08
N ALA A 325 10.38 -33.78 -1.08
CA ALA A 325 9.73 -33.05 0.01
C ALA A 325 8.96 -31.80 -0.48
N ALA A 326 9.53 -31.08 -1.44
CA ALA A 326 8.89 -29.94 -2.09
C ALA A 326 7.62 -30.34 -2.86
N VAL A 327 7.66 -31.46 -3.60
CA VAL A 327 6.49 -32.00 -4.34
C VAL A 327 5.41 -32.48 -3.38
N ILE A 328 5.74 -33.13 -2.28
CA ILE A 328 4.75 -33.56 -1.27
C ILE A 328 3.98 -32.33 -0.72
N LYS A 329 4.69 -31.25 -0.39
CA LYS A 329 4.09 -30.02 0.12
C LYS A 329 3.23 -29.32 -0.94
N SER A 330 3.77 -29.18 -2.15
CA SER A 330 3.13 -28.46 -3.25
C SER A 330 1.96 -29.22 -3.85
N GLY A 331 2.04 -30.56 -3.90
CA GLY A 331 0.97 -31.44 -4.40
C GLY A 331 -0.27 -31.41 -3.52
N VAL A 332 -0.12 -31.44 -2.19
CA VAL A 332 -1.25 -31.26 -1.26
C VAL A 332 -1.89 -29.90 -1.48
N LEU A 333 -1.06 -28.83 -1.60
CA LEU A 333 -1.54 -27.47 -1.83
C LEU A 333 -2.29 -27.32 -3.17
N ALA A 334 -1.82 -28.00 -4.22
CA ALA A 334 -2.48 -28.04 -5.52
C ALA A 334 -3.84 -28.76 -5.45
N MET A 335 -3.90 -29.88 -4.71
CA MET A 335 -5.17 -30.59 -4.45
C MET A 335 -6.17 -29.73 -3.66
N GLU A 336 -5.71 -29.00 -2.64
CA GLU A 336 -6.55 -28.01 -1.91
C GLU A 336 -7.10 -26.92 -2.84
N CYS A 337 -6.35 -26.53 -3.88
CA CYS A 337 -6.79 -25.60 -4.90
C CYS A 337 -7.69 -26.28 -5.98
N GLY A 338 -7.93 -27.58 -5.86
CA GLY A 338 -8.86 -28.35 -6.72
C GLY A 338 -8.23 -28.86 -8.02
N PHE A 339 -6.92 -29.08 -8.07
CA PHE A 339 -6.25 -29.74 -9.20
C PHE A 339 -6.21 -31.26 -9.03
N SER A 340 -6.30 -31.97 -10.15
CA SER A 340 -5.81 -33.35 -10.22
C SER A 340 -4.27 -33.32 -10.28
N VAL A 341 -3.61 -34.10 -9.43
CA VAL A 341 -2.15 -34.02 -9.29
C VAL A 341 -1.52 -35.37 -9.62
N SER A 342 -0.46 -35.34 -10.44
CA SER A 342 0.36 -36.50 -10.80
C SER A 342 1.84 -36.15 -10.65
N VAL A 343 2.69 -37.18 -10.70
CA VAL A 343 4.16 -37.02 -10.60
C VAL A 343 4.83 -37.88 -11.67
N LYS A 344 5.88 -37.34 -12.28
CA LYS A 344 6.83 -38.04 -13.10
C LYS A 344 8.20 -37.97 -12.42
N GLU A 345 8.75 -39.12 -12.02
CA GLU A 345 10.07 -39.16 -11.40
C GLU A 345 11.17 -39.40 -12.43
N ILE A 346 12.25 -38.67 -12.28
CA ILE A 346 13.47 -38.93 -13.01
C ILE A 346 14.39 -39.83 -12.15
N PRO A 347 15.15 -40.73 -12.77
CA PRO A 347 16.10 -41.56 -12.03
C PRO A 347 17.32 -40.75 -11.55
N LEU A 348 17.96 -41.20 -10.46
CA LEU A 348 19.28 -40.71 -10.06
C LEU A 348 20.28 -40.83 -11.24
N GLY A 349 21.26 -39.94 -11.26
CA GLY A 349 22.36 -39.97 -12.24
C GLY A 349 23.31 -41.16 -12.00
N GLU A 350 24.22 -41.36 -12.96
CA GLU A 350 25.24 -42.41 -12.85
C GLU A 350 26.02 -42.29 -11.53
N GLY A 351 26.23 -43.42 -10.85
CA GLY A 351 26.85 -43.44 -9.53
C GLY A 351 25.99 -42.91 -8.38
N ASN A 352 24.66 -42.93 -8.49
CA ASN A 352 23.72 -42.40 -7.52
C ASN A 352 23.92 -40.91 -7.22
N THR A 353 24.24 -40.13 -8.24
CA THR A 353 24.39 -38.67 -8.11
C THR A 353 23.06 -37.95 -8.34
N LYS A 354 22.97 -36.71 -7.88
CA LYS A 354 21.81 -35.81 -8.15
C LYS A 354 21.56 -35.69 -9.67
N ASN A 355 20.31 -35.73 -10.08
CA ASN A 355 19.86 -35.50 -11.43
C ASN A 355 18.70 -34.52 -11.47
N ASP A 356 18.50 -33.80 -12.57
CA ASP A 356 17.45 -32.84 -12.76
C ASP A 356 16.80 -33.01 -14.15
N PRO A 357 15.60 -32.45 -14.43
CA PRO A 357 14.96 -32.55 -15.73
C PRO A 357 15.80 -31.97 -16.87
N ASP A 358 16.61 -30.93 -16.64
CA ASP A 358 17.50 -30.34 -17.65
C ASP A 358 18.61 -31.29 -18.07
N SER A 359 19.18 -32.05 -17.14
CA SER A 359 20.24 -33.04 -17.43
C SER A 359 19.68 -34.36 -17.95
N TYR A 360 18.57 -34.83 -17.42
CA TYR A 360 17.96 -36.10 -17.81
C TYR A 360 17.26 -36.06 -19.17
N CYS A 361 16.42 -35.04 -19.40
CA CYS A 361 15.61 -34.94 -20.62
C CYS A 361 16.42 -34.35 -21.78
N THR A 362 17.39 -35.10 -22.28
CA THR A 362 18.20 -34.67 -23.43
C THR A 362 17.43 -34.68 -24.76
N ASN A 363 16.31 -35.39 -24.84
CA ASN A 363 15.40 -35.44 -25.98
C ASN A 363 13.95 -35.69 -25.51
N ARG A 364 12.98 -35.44 -26.40
CA ARG A 364 11.54 -35.58 -26.08
C ARG A 364 11.11 -37.00 -25.72
N SER A 365 11.80 -38.04 -26.25
CA SER A 365 11.45 -39.43 -25.92
C SER A 365 11.71 -39.72 -24.44
N ARG A 366 12.85 -39.32 -23.89
CA ARG A 366 13.16 -39.50 -22.46
C ARG A 366 12.10 -38.90 -21.54
N PHE A 367 11.55 -37.76 -21.89
CA PHE A 367 10.43 -37.16 -21.14
C PHE A 367 9.14 -37.98 -21.26
N LYS A 368 8.83 -38.50 -22.47
CA LYS A 368 7.63 -39.32 -22.70
C LYS A 368 7.71 -40.68 -22.03
N ASP A 369 8.92 -41.27 -21.94
CA ASP A 369 9.16 -42.56 -21.36
C ASP A 369 9.05 -42.57 -19.82
N LEU A 370 9.05 -41.38 -19.18
CA LEU A 370 8.78 -41.26 -17.75
C LEU A 370 7.34 -41.65 -17.43
N GLU A 371 7.19 -42.60 -16.54
CA GLU A 371 5.89 -43.02 -16.04
C GLU A 371 5.23 -41.88 -15.27
N GLU A 372 3.97 -41.62 -15.56
CA GLU A 372 3.17 -40.66 -14.83
C GLU A 372 2.29 -41.38 -13.81
N VAL A 373 2.56 -41.15 -12.53
CA VAL A 373 1.88 -41.80 -11.41
C VAL A 373 0.99 -40.78 -10.71
N ASP A 374 -0.21 -41.21 -10.33
CA ASP A 374 -1.09 -40.38 -9.50
C ASP A 374 -0.41 -40.00 -8.17
N PHE A 375 -0.57 -38.73 -7.75
CA PHE A 375 0.14 -38.19 -6.58
C PHE A 375 -0.16 -38.92 -5.28
N ILE A 376 -1.42 -39.34 -5.05
CA ILE A 376 -1.79 -40.04 -3.83
C ILE A 376 -1.12 -41.42 -3.77
N THR A 377 -1.19 -42.15 -4.87
CA THR A 377 -0.54 -43.49 -5.01
C THR A 377 0.97 -43.38 -4.93
N TRP A 378 1.53 -42.38 -5.59
CA TRP A 378 2.95 -42.08 -5.54
C TRP A 378 3.43 -41.75 -4.12
N TYR A 379 2.74 -40.86 -3.41
CA TYR A 379 3.07 -40.52 -2.02
C TYR A 379 2.95 -41.73 -1.10
N ALA A 380 1.94 -42.57 -1.28
CA ALA A 380 1.78 -43.78 -0.49
C ALA A 380 2.96 -44.73 -0.61
N GLY A 381 3.58 -44.83 -1.80
CA GLY A 381 4.83 -45.61 -2.00
C GLY A 381 5.98 -45.12 -1.16
N TYR A 382 6.06 -43.80 -0.90
CA TYR A 382 7.11 -43.22 -0.03
C TYR A 382 6.76 -43.27 1.46
N ALA A 383 5.48 -43.15 1.80
CA ALA A 383 5.02 -43.04 3.19
C ALA A 383 5.08 -44.35 3.98
N PHE A 384 5.01 -45.52 3.29
CA PHE A 384 5.08 -46.85 3.92
C PHE A 384 6.44 -47.48 3.73
N LYS A 385 7.38 -47.26 4.68
CA LYS A 385 8.65 -47.97 4.74
C LYS A 385 8.49 -49.28 5.52
N ALA A 386 9.29 -50.30 5.17
CA ALA A 386 9.21 -51.63 5.79
C ALA A 386 9.49 -51.60 7.30
N ASP A 387 10.32 -50.67 7.74
CA ASP A 387 10.82 -50.46 9.13
C ASP A 387 10.12 -49.31 9.89
N GLY A 388 9.09 -48.67 9.32
CA GLY A 388 8.33 -47.60 9.98
C GLY A 388 7.59 -48.06 11.24
N THR A 389 7.57 -47.20 12.27
CA THR A 389 6.84 -47.42 13.53
C THR A 389 5.33 -47.48 13.32
N THR A 390 4.57 -47.91 14.32
CA THR A 390 3.10 -47.87 14.28
C THR A 390 2.59 -46.45 14.17
N GLU A 391 3.24 -45.49 14.84
CA GLU A 391 2.94 -44.03 14.76
C GLU A 391 3.17 -43.51 13.34
N ASP A 392 4.29 -43.86 12.70
CA ASP A 392 4.57 -43.44 11.32
C ASP A 392 3.53 -43.94 10.34
N LYS A 393 3.18 -45.23 10.45
CA LYS A 393 2.12 -45.86 9.62
C LYS A 393 0.74 -45.22 9.86
N SER A 394 0.40 -44.91 11.11
CA SER A 394 -0.86 -44.25 11.47
C SER A 394 -0.92 -42.82 10.89
N ALA A 395 0.17 -42.08 11.02
CA ALA A 395 0.25 -40.72 10.45
C ALA A 395 0.16 -40.76 8.91
N ALA A 396 0.81 -41.72 8.26
CA ALA A 396 0.74 -41.91 6.81
C ALA A 396 -0.69 -42.24 6.37
N VAL A 397 -1.38 -43.18 7.03
CA VAL A 397 -2.77 -43.51 6.74
C VAL A 397 -3.69 -42.29 6.89
N ALA A 398 -3.54 -41.51 7.97
CA ALA A 398 -4.35 -40.32 8.19
C ALA A 398 -4.13 -39.28 7.09
N LYS A 399 -2.88 -38.97 6.73
CA LYS A 399 -2.55 -37.98 5.70
C LYS A 399 -3.00 -38.42 4.30
N ILE A 400 -2.81 -39.68 3.94
CA ILE A 400 -3.28 -40.21 2.66
C ILE A 400 -4.81 -40.22 2.60
N SER A 401 -5.49 -40.65 3.67
CA SER A 401 -6.96 -40.62 3.73
C SER A 401 -7.50 -39.20 3.63
N GLN A 402 -6.82 -38.21 4.18
CA GLN A 402 -7.17 -36.79 3.99
C GLN A 402 -7.08 -36.39 2.52
N MET A 403 -6.02 -36.81 1.80
CA MET A 403 -5.88 -36.52 0.37
C MET A 403 -6.99 -37.19 -0.46
N VAL A 404 -7.27 -38.46 -0.19
CA VAL A 404 -8.36 -39.19 -0.88
C VAL A 404 -9.70 -38.49 -0.62
N ALA A 405 -9.98 -38.07 0.61
CA ALA A 405 -11.20 -37.35 0.96
C ALA A 405 -11.35 -35.99 0.22
N MET A 406 -10.23 -35.34 -0.16
CA MET A 406 -10.25 -34.10 -0.95
C MET A 406 -10.69 -34.29 -2.41
N VAL A 407 -10.60 -35.53 -2.93
CA VAL A 407 -10.99 -35.84 -4.32
C VAL A 407 -12.49 -35.60 -4.54
N GLY A 408 -13.33 -35.93 -3.56
CA GLY A 408 -14.75 -35.64 -3.57
C GLY A 408 -15.57 -36.40 -4.62
N ASP A 409 -15.01 -37.48 -5.17
CA ASP A 409 -15.63 -38.38 -6.17
C ASP A 409 -15.63 -39.81 -5.61
N GLU A 410 -16.79 -40.34 -5.30
CA GLU A 410 -16.94 -41.65 -4.65
C GLU A 410 -16.36 -42.81 -5.48
N VAL A 411 -16.42 -42.75 -6.81
CA VAL A 411 -15.89 -43.78 -7.69
C VAL A 411 -14.35 -43.75 -7.64
N LYS A 412 -13.75 -42.58 -7.76
CA LYS A 412 -12.29 -42.39 -7.65
C LYS A 412 -11.78 -42.80 -6.26
N GLU A 413 -12.54 -42.49 -5.21
CA GLU A 413 -12.15 -42.89 -3.83
C GLU A 413 -12.10 -44.40 -3.68
N GLN A 414 -13.07 -45.14 -4.24
CA GLN A 414 -13.03 -46.60 -4.24
C GLN A 414 -11.83 -47.14 -5.03
N MET A 415 -11.52 -46.52 -6.17
CA MET A 415 -10.32 -46.89 -6.94
C MET A 415 -9.04 -46.70 -6.14
N TYR A 416 -8.92 -45.56 -5.43
CA TYR A 416 -7.79 -45.30 -4.53
C TYR A 416 -7.72 -46.35 -3.41
N LEU A 417 -8.84 -46.69 -2.77
CA LEU A 417 -8.85 -47.70 -1.71
C LEU A 417 -8.33 -49.07 -2.21
N GLU A 418 -8.67 -49.46 -3.43
CA GLU A 418 -8.17 -50.72 -4.00
C GLU A 418 -6.67 -50.65 -4.37
N GLN A 419 -6.16 -49.48 -4.76
CA GLN A 419 -4.71 -49.26 -5.00
C GLN A 419 -3.94 -49.23 -3.68
N LEU A 420 -4.41 -48.46 -2.69
CA LEU A 420 -3.80 -48.36 -1.36
C LEU A 420 -3.74 -49.67 -0.61
N LYS A 421 -4.76 -50.54 -0.80
CA LYS A 421 -4.72 -51.92 -0.27
C LYS A 421 -3.56 -52.74 -0.80
N LYS A 422 -3.11 -52.54 -2.03
CA LYS A 422 -1.93 -53.22 -2.58
C LYS A 422 -0.63 -52.75 -1.93
N ILE A 423 -0.58 -51.52 -1.47
CA ILE A 423 0.60 -50.93 -0.83
C ILE A 423 0.61 -51.26 0.67
N TYR A 424 -0.52 -51.15 1.37
CA TYR A 424 -0.67 -51.48 2.80
C TYR A 424 -2.00 -52.23 3.00
N ASN A 425 -1.91 -53.56 3.20
CA ASN A 425 -3.08 -54.49 3.12
C ASN A 425 -3.95 -54.46 4.36
N HIS A 426 -4.56 -53.30 4.68
CA HIS A 426 -5.49 -53.10 5.80
C HIS A 426 -6.76 -52.36 5.36
N LYS A 427 -7.64 -53.00 4.53
CA LYS A 427 -8.82 -52.35 3.93
C LYS A 427 -9.71 -51.61 4.95
N ASN A 428 -10.02 -52.25 6.07
CA ASN A 428 -10.88 -51.65 7.10
C ASN A 428 -10.28 -50.41 7.75
N LEU A 429 -8.93 -50.34 7.88
CA LEU A 429 -8.23 -49.19 8.41
C LEU A 429 -8.37 -47.98 7.46
N TRP A 430 -8.18 -48.21 6.16
CA TRP A 430 -8.36 -47.20 5.14
C TRP A 430 -9.78 -46.63 5.12
N ILE A 431 -10.80 -47.51 5.14
CA ILE A 431 -12.21 -47.10 5.17
C ILE A 431 -12.50 -46.26 6.42
N THR A 432 -12.05 -46.72 7.59
CA THR A 432 -12.27 -46.01 8.85
C THR A 432 -11.58 -44.64 8.86
N ALA A 433 -10.34 -44.55 8.39
CA ALA A 433 -9.59 -43.31 8.32
C ALA A 433 -10.22 -42.35 7.29
N LEU A 434 -10.65 -42.86 6.11
CA LEU A 434 -11.32 -42.07 5.09
C LEU A 434 -12.65 -41.50 5.58
N ASN A 435 -13.46 -42.32 6.24
CA ASN A 435 -14.73 -41.88 6.81
C ASN A 435 -14.54 -40.82 7.90
N ARG A 436 -13.48 -40.94 8.73
CA ARG A 436 -13.09 -39.92 9.71
C ARG A 436 -12.71 -38.62 9.04
N GLU A 437 -11.89 -38.63 7.99
CA GLU A 437 -11.47 -37.41 7.27
C GLU A 437 -12.62 -36.82 6.43
N LYS A 438 -13.45 -37.63 5.79
CA LYS A 438 -14.73 -37.20 5.18
C LYS A 438 -15.64 -36.50 6.20
N LYS A 439 -15.75 -37.04 7.40
CA LYS A 439 -16.50 -36.41 8.48
C LYS A 439 -15.89 -35.06 8.88
N LYS A 440 -14.57 -34.97 9.02
CA LYS A 440 -13.89 -33.71 9.28
C LYS A 440 -14.06 -32.71 8.10
N ILE A 441 -13.96 -33.18 6.85
CA ILE A 441 -14.18 -32.36 5.67
C ILE A 441 -15.66 -32.00 5.52
N SER A 442 -16.59 -32.88 5.85
CA SER A 442 -18.04 -32.59 5.90
C SER A 442 -18.35 -31.66 7.07
N GLU A 443 -17.73 -31.84 8.22
CA GLU A 443 -17.78 -30.92 9.35
C GLU A 443 -17.13 -29.57 9.01
N SER A 444 -16.01 -29.53 8.32
CA SER A 444 -15.36 -28.31 7.83
C SER A 444 -16.01 -27.73 6.55
N LYS A 445 -16.71 -28.55 5.75
CA LYS A 445 -17.55 -28.13 4.63
C LYS A 445 -18.99 -27.84 5.08
N ALA A 446 -19.48 -28.48 6.11
CA ALA A 446 -20.70 -28.16 6.82
C ALA A 446 -20.55 -26.87 7.64
N ASP A 447 -19.34 -26.50 8.07
CA ASP A 447 -18.97 -25.14 8.47
C ASP A 447 -18.98 -24.14 7.27
N LYS A 448 -19.04 -24.63 6.04
CA LYS A 448 -19.14 -23.81 4.81
C LYS A 448 -20.41 -24.00 3.99
N THR A 449 -21.22 -25.00 4.25
CA THR A 449 -22.53 -25.21 3.61
C THR A 449 -23.44 -26.04 4.50
N GLN A 450 -24.44 -25.38 5.10
CA GLN A 450 -25.58 -25.98 5.81
C GLN A 450 -25.24 -26.84 7.05
N THR A 451 -24.57 -26.26 8.02
CA THR A 451 -25.05 -26.49 9.39
C THR A 451 -26.03 -25.34 9.65
N ILE A 452 -27.32 -25.64 9.71
CA ILE A 452 -28.22 -24.82 10.53
C ILE A 452 -27.45 -24.69 11.83
N ASN A 453 -26.87 -23.48 12.06
CA ASN A 453 -26.19 -23.29 13.32
C ASN A 453 -27.26 -23.36 14.39
N ARG A 454 -27.42 -24.58 14.98
CA ARG A 454 -28.45 -24.88 15.97
C ARG A 454 -28.38 -23.93 17.16
N ASP A 455 -27.18 -23.44 17.44
CA ASP A 455 -26.94 -22.46 18.49
C ASP A 455 -27.49 -21.08 18.11
N LEU A 456 -27.31 -20.62 16.86
CA LEU A 456 -27.92 -19.40 16.36
C LEU A 456 -29.45 -19.49 16.33
N LEU A 457 -29.98 -20.61 15.86
CA LEU A 457 -31.42 -20.83 15.84
C LEU A 457 -31.99 -20.88 17.25
N ALA A 458 -31.33 -21.57 18.17
CA ALA A 458 -31.79 -21.69 19.57
C ALA A 458 -31.69 -20.35 20.32
N LYS A 459 -30.58 -19.58 20.13
CA LYS A 459 -30.33 -18.36 20.87
C LYS A 459 -31.04 -17.13 20.29
N TYR A 460 -31.04 -16.99 18.96
CA TYR A 460 -31.54 -15.80 18.28
C TYR A 460 -32.76 -16.07 17.37
N GLY A 461 -33.12 -17.33 17.16
CA GLY A 461 -34.29 -17.72 16.36
C GLY A 461 -34.11 -17.62 14.84
N PHE A 462 -32.85 -17.62 14.35
CA PHE A 462 -32.54 -17.63 12.92
C PHE A 462 -31.29 -18.48 12.61
N PHE A 463 -31.10 -18.82 11.37
CA PHE A 463 -29.88 -19.45 10.85
C PHE A 463 -29.48 -18.84 9.51
N GLU A 464 -28.23 -19.08 9.10
CA GLU A 464 -27.68 -18.63 7.85
C GLU A 464 -27.61 -19.77 6.84
N SER A 465 -28.06 -19.51 5.61
CA SER A 465 -27.96 -20.45 4.51
C SER A 465 -27.79 -19.67 3.20
N ASN A 466 -26.88 -20.08 2.33
CA ASN A 466 -26.62 -19.46 1.02
C ASN A 466 -26.47 -17.92 1.07
N ASN A 467 -25.75 -17.40 2.06
CA ASN A 467 -25.62 -15.97 2.34
C ASN A 467 -26.98 -15.26 2.54
N CYS A 468 -27.95 -15.92 3.12
CA CYS A 468 -29.25 -15.38 3.49
C CYS A 468 -29.57 -15.74 4.94
N TYR A 469 -30.36 -14.92 5.62
CA TYR A 469 -30.92 -15.25 6.93
C TYR A 469 -32.28 -15.89 6.78
N TYR A 470 -32.55 -16.92 7.60
CA TYR A 470 -33.80 -17.64 7.63
C TYR A 470 -34.25 -17.90 9.08
N SER A 471 -35.55 -17.97 9.31
CA SER A 471 -36.13 -18.58 10.53
C SER A 471 -36.99 -19.79 10.19
N THR A 472 -37.26 -20.65 11.15
CA THR A 472 -38.22 -21.76 11.01
C THR A 472 -39.42 -21.52 11.92
N ASN A 473 -40.65 -21.73 11.41
CA ASN A 473 -41.86 -21.78 12.18
C ASN A 473 -42.69 -22.95 11.69
N ASP A 474 -43.05 -23.87 12.57
CA ASP A 474 -43.82 -25.10 12.27
C ASP A 474 -43.27 -25.92 11.08
N GLY A 475 -41.93 -25.99 11.00
CA GLY A 475 -41.20 -26.72 9.92
C GLY A 475 -41.14 -26.00 8.58
N LYS A 476 -41.68 -24.78 8.46
CA LYS A 476 -41.53 -23.93 7.29
C LYS A 476 -40.43 -22.92 7.48
N GLU A 477 -39.59 -22.73 6.44
CA GLU A 477 -38.52 -21.74 6.41
C GLU A 477 -39.04 -20.39 5.91
N PHE A 478 -38.67 -19.31 6.60
CA PHE A 478 -38.98 -17.93 6.24
C PHE A 478 -37.68 -17.17 6.04
N GLN A 479 -37.48 -16.68 4.84
CA GLN A 479 -36.31 -15.87 4.49
C GLN A 479 -36.44 -14.45 5.06
N TRP A 480 -35.42 -13.99 5.77
CA TRP A 480 -35.35 -12.62 6.31
C TRP A 480 -34.65 -11.66 5.37
N SER A 481 -33.65 -12.15 4.61
CA SER A 481 -32.85 -11.33 3.71
C SER A 481 -32.28 -12.17 2.57
N ASN A 482 -31.84 -11.50 1.50
CA ASN A 482 -31.02 -12.12 0.46
C ASN A 482 -29.51 -11.88 0.68
N PHE A 483 -29.11 -11.51 1.89
CA PHE A 483 -27.74 -11.24 2.30
C PHE A 483 -27.50 -11.64 3.75
N VAL A 484 -26.21 -11.73 4.12
CA VAL A 484 -25.73 -11.86 5.50
C VAL A 484 -24.82 -10.70 5.84
N MET A 485 -24.70 -10.36 7.13
CA MET A 485 -23.86 -9.32 7.68
C MET A 485 -22.83 -9.93 8.62
N GLN A 486 -21.56 -9.69 8.36
CA GLN A 486 -20.47 -10.02 9.27
C GLN A 486 -20.08 -8.77 10.04
N PRO A 487 -20.20 -8.76 11.39
CA PRO A 487 -19.76 -7.62 12.18
C PRO A 487 -18.24 -7.50 12.13
N MET A 488 -17.75 -6.27 12.02
CA MET A 488 -16.33 -5.96 12.02
C MET A 488 -15.97 -5.15 13.25
N PHE A 489 -16.38 -3.87 13.29
CA PHE A 489 -16.05 -2.97 14.39
C PHE A 489 -17.22 -2.10 14.81
N HIS A 490 -17.35 -1.88 16.10
CA HIS A 490 -18.11 -0.79 16.68
C HIS A 490 -17.17 0.38 16.90
N ILE A 491 -17.31 1.41 16.08
CA ILE A 491 -16.55 2.64 16.18
C ILE A 491 -17.19 3.51 17.27
N LYS A 492 -16.50 3.63 18.39
CA LYS A 492 -16.93 4.47 19.50
C LYS A 492 -16.59 5.92 19.17
N ASP A 493 -17.60 6.70 18.95
CA ASP A 493 -17.56 8.15 18.93
C ASP A 493 -18.61 8.68 19.91
N SER A 494 -18.26 9.75 20.62
CA SER A 494 -19.18 10.40 21.58
C SER A 494 -20.38 11.07 20.90
N LEU A 495 -20.28 11.39 19.63
CA LEU A 495 -21.28 12.12 18.83
C LEU A 495 -22.05 11.21 17.89
N ASN A 496 -21.32 10.43 17.11
CA ASN A 496 -21.82 9.64 15.99
C ASN A 496 -21.30 8.21 16.04
N PRO A 497 -21.70 7.41 17.07
CA PRO A 497 -21.29 6.01 17.12
C PRO A 497 -21.80 5.28 15.89
N LYS A 498 -20.92 4.48 15.29
CA LYS A 498 -21.20 3.77 14.05
C LYS A 498 -20.63 2.35 14.10
N ARG A 499 -21.06 1.51 13.19
CA ARG A 499 -20.57 0.13 13.07
C ARG A 499 -20.17 -0.18 11.64
N LEU A 500 -19.09 -0.91 11.50
CA LEU A 500 -18.62 -1.43 10.23
C LEU A 500 -19.09 -2.87 10.06
N TYR A 501 -19.71 -3.17 8.94
CA TYR A 501 -20.14 -4.50 8.56
C TYR A 501 -19.63 -4.87 7.18
N ARG A 502 -19.25 -6.12 7.03
CA ARG A 502 -19.13 -6.75 5.73
C ARG A 502 -20.48 -7.38 5.39
N ILE A 503 -21.08 -6.99 4.28
CA ILE A 503 -22.37 -7.48 3.83
C ILE A 503 -22.13 -8.29 2.56
N ARG A 504 -22.71 -9.52 2.50
CA ARG A 504 -22.57 -10.43 1.37
C ARG A 504 -23.94 -10.95 0.97
N ASN A 505 -24.31 -10.80 -0.31
CA ASN A 505 -25.59 -11.31 -0.78
C ASN A 505 -25.52 -12.75 -1.32
N GLN A 506 -26.69 -13.32 -1.66
CA GLN A 506 -26.82 -14.67 -2.22
C GLN A 506 -26.01 -14.88 -3.51
N ASN A 507 -25.73 -13.82 -4.27
CA ASN A 507 -24.92 -13.83 -5.49
C ASN A 507 -23.41 -13.68 -5.19
N ARG A 508 -22.99 -13.73 -3.92
CA ARG A 508 -21.62 -13.54 -3.44
C ARG A 508 -21.03 -12.15 -3.73
N GLN A 509 -21.87 -11.18 -4.03
CA GLN A 509 -21.44 -9.79 -4.06
C GLN A 509 -21.17 -9.35 -2.63
N GLU A 510 -20.06 -8.66 -2.40
CA GLU A 510 -19.60 -8.26 -1.08
C GLU A 510 -19.32 -6.78 -1.06
N GLU A 511 -19.80 -6.10 -0.01
CA GLU A 511 -19.60 -4.69 0.23
C GLU A 511 -19.23 -4.46 1.71
N ILE A 512 -18.44 -3.44 1.98
CA ILE A 512 -18.21 -2.95 3.32
C ILE A 512 -19.07 -1.71 3.55
N VAL A 513 -19.86 -1.74 4.60
CA VAL A 513 -20.80 -0.66 4.91
C VAL A 513 -20.58 -0.10 6.29
N GLU A 514 -20.56 1.22 6.37
CA GLU A 514 -20.65 1.96 7.63
C GLU A 514 -22.12 2.28 7.92
N MET A 515 -22.60 1.83 9.09
CA MET A 515 -23.96 2.09 9.58
C MET A 515 -23.92 2.94 10.84
N LYS A 516 -24.61 4.07 10.82
CA LYS A 516 -24.82 4.89 12.00
C LYS A 516 -25.84 4.24 12.93
N GLN A 517 -25.88 4.68 14.18
CA GLN A 517 -26.85 4.15 15.15
C GLN A 517 -28.31 4.31 14.65
N GLU A 518 -28.64 5.40 13.99
CA GLU A 518 -29.96 5.66 13.43
C GLU A 518 -30.35 4.67 12.31
N ASP A 519 -29.40 4.21 11.51
CA ASP A 519 -29.62 3.21 10.45
C ASP A 519 -30.03 1.85 11.03
N LEU A 520 -29.59 1.55 12.25
CA LEU A 520 -29.85 0.28 12.92
C LEU A 520 -31.06 0.31 13.87
N VAL A 521 -31.55 1.50 14.21
CA VAL A 521 -32.74 1.65 15.10
C VAL A 521 -34.03 1.61 14.28
N SER A 522 -34.05 2.17 13.09
CA SER A 522 -35.23 2.22 12.23
C SER A 522 -35.15 1.19 11.11
N LEU A 523 -36.15 0.30 11.02
CA LEU A 523 -36.25 -0.67 9.93
C LEU A 523 -36.26 0.01 8.55
N SER A 524 -36.94 1.16 8.41
CA SER A 524 -37.00 1.91 7.15
C SER A 524 -35.63 2.45 6.75
N LYS A 525 -34.88 3.06 7.70
CA LYS A 525 -33.51 3.54 7.43
C LYS A 525 -32.55 2.39 7.13
N PHE A 526 -32.70 1.27 7.83
CA PHE A 526 -31.91 0.07 7.57
C PHE A 526 -32.12 -0.43 6.14
N LYS A 527 -33.38 -0.61 5.71
CA LYS A 527 -33.73 -0.99 4.34
C LYS A 527 -33.13 -0.01 3.32
N GLN A 528 -33.38 1.28 3.51
CA GLN A 528 -32.82 2.32 2.63
C GLN A 528 -31.30 2.24 2.52
N LYS A 529 -30.60 1.98 3.63
CA LYS A 529 -29.13 1.87 3.67
C LYS A 529 -28.63 0.65 2.91
N VAL A 530 -29.20 -0.55 3.15
CA VAL A 530 -28.73 -1.78 2.49
C VAL A 530 -29.16 -1.86 1.02
N GLU A 531 -30.37 -1.43 0.68
CA GLU A 531 -30.85 -1.39 -0.70
C GLU A 531 -30.09 -0.36 -1.55
N GLY A 532 -29.61 0.71 -0.93
CA GLY A 532 -28.75 1.72 -1.58
C GLY A 532 -27.37 1.17 -1.99
N LEU A 533 -26.92 0.03 -1.44
CA LEU A 533 -25.69 -0.65 -1.84
C LEU A 533 -25.87 -1.52 -3.10
N GLY A 534 -27.12 -1.79 -3.52
CA GLY A 534 -27.42 -2.65 -4.66
C GLY A 534 -28.42 -3.74 -4.33
N ASN A 535 -28.18 -4.97 -4.78
CA ASN A 535 -29.10 -6.09 -4.57
C ASN A 535 -28.96 -6.69 -3.16
N TYR A 536 -29.35 -5.90 -2.13
CA TYR A 536 -29.39 -6.30 -0.71
C TYR A 536 -30.77 -5.99 -0.16
N ILE A 537 -31.63 -6.99 -0.03
CA ILE A 537 -33.04 -6.83 0.32
C ILE A 537 -33.32 -7.47 1.69
N TRP A 538 -33.95 -6.68 2.58
CA TRP A 538 -34.46 -7.15 3.85
C TRP A 538 -35.98 -7.37 3.79
N LEU A 539 -36.42 -8.61 4.00
CA LEU A 539 -37.81 -9.03 3.86
C LEU A 539 -38.58 -9.09 5.19
N ALA A 540 -37.84 -9.28 6.29
CA ALA A 540 -38.41 -9.54 7.60
C ALA A 540 -38.86 -8.26 8.34
N SER A 541 -39.52 -8.44 9.49
CA SER A 541 -40.04 -7.39 10.34
C SER A 541 -38.98 -6.77 11.28
N GLU A 542 -39.39 -5.78 12.05
CA GLU A 542 -38.54 -5.12 13.05
C GLU A 542 -38.12 -6.07 14.20
N LYS A 543 -38.96 -7.06 14.51
CA LYS A 543 -38.68 -8.08 15.53
C LYS A 543 -37.48 -8.94 15.13
N GLU A 544 -37.46 -9.38 13.88
CA GLU A 544 -36.35 -10.16 13.34
C GLU A 544 -35.08 -9.31 13.19
N MET A 545 -35.20 -8.05 12.80
CA MET A 545 -34.08 -7.11 12.81
C MET A 545 -33.49 -6.93 14.21
N THR A 546 -34.34 -6.89 15.25
CA THR A 546 -33.86 -6.79 16.63
C THR A 546 -33.09 -8.05 17.06
N ARG A 547 -33.53 -9.23 16.66
CA ARG A 547 -32.82 -10.51 16.91
C ARG A 547 -31.46 -10.55 16.19
N LEU A 548 -31.42 -10.09 14.94
CA LEU A 548 -30.17 -9.96 14.21
C LEU A 548 -29.20 -8.99 14.89
N LYS A 549 -29.68 -7.84 15.37
CA LYS A 549 -28.87 -6.88 16.11
C LYS A 549 -28.26 -7.47 17.37
N MET A 550 -29.02 -8.26 18.15
CA MET A 550 -28.48 -8.93 19.33
C MET A 550 -27.28 -9.80 19.00
N TYR A 551 -27.39 -10.61 17.94
CA TYR A 551 -26.28 -11.43 17.45
C TYR A 551 -25.07 -10.58 16.98
N LEU A 552 -25.30 -9.61 16.09
CA LEU A 552 -24.25 -8.78 15.54
C LEU A 552 -23.49 -8.01 16.61
N TYR A 553 -24.18 -7.51 17.64
CA TYR A 553 -23.57 -6.69 18.70
C TYR A 553 -22.69 -7.52 19.65
N GLU A 554 -23.04 -8.80 19.88
CA GLU A 554 -22.19 -9.69 20.68
C GLU A 554 -20.88 -10.07 19.99
N GLN A 555 -20.84 -10.06 18.66
CA GLN A 555 -19.67 -10.47 17.88
C GLN A 555 -18.77 -9.29 17.46
N THR A 556 -19.14 -8.06 17.84
CA THR A 556 -18.46 -6.86 17.33
C THR A 556 -17.30 -6.44 18.22
N GLU A 557 -16.09 -6.32 17.67
CA GLU A 557 -14.96 -5.67 18.34
C GLU A 557 -15.19 -4.16 18.41
N THR A 558 -14.48 -3.48 19.32
CA THR A 558 -14.57 -2.02 19.44
C THR A 558 -13.32 -1.33 18.96
N ALA A 559 -13.48 -0.20 18.26
CA ALA A 559 -12.41 0.74 17.94
C ALA A 559 -12.83 2.17 18.29
N MET A 560 -11.87 3.05 18.50
CA MET A 560 -12.10 4.48 18.75
C MET A 560 -11.74 5.26 17.49
N GLU A 561 -12.60 6.15 17.04
CA GLU A 561 -12.29 7.03 15.91
C GLU A 561 -11.26 8.10 16.32
N ILE A 562 -10.23 8.27 15.49
CA ILE A 562 -9.29 9.37 15.60
C ILE A 562 -9.83 10.53 14.77
N THR A 563 -10.37 11.53 15.45
CA THR A 563 -10.97 12.73 14.85
C THR A 563 -9.98 13.89 14.70
N GLN A 564 -8.85 13.85 15.42
CA GLN A 564 -7.77 14.81 15.35
C GLN A 564 -6.45 14.06 15.14
N LEU A 565 -5.70 14.37 14.09
CA LEU A 565 -4.39 13.77 13.85
C LEU A 565 -3.32 14.34 14.80
N GLY A 566 -2.12 13.75 14.77
CA GLY A 566 -1.03 14.14 15.63
C GLY A 566 -1.06 13.43 16.99
N TRP A 567 -0.63 14.12 18.05
CA TRP A 567 -0.45 13.51 19.38
C TRP A 567 -1.78 13.14 20.05
N GLN A 568 -1.88 11.91 20.50
CA GLN A 568 -3.04 11.38 21.21
C GLN A 568 -2.74 11.22 22.71
N ARG A 569 -3.71 11.55 23.57
CA ARG A 569 -3.58 11.42 25.05
C ARG A 569 -3.28 9.98 25.51
N LYS A 570 -3.49 8.99 24.65
CA LYS A 570 -3.16 7.57 24.90
C LYS A 570 -1.70 7.22 24.63
N GLY A 571 -0.85 8.21 24.30
CA GLY A 571 0.59 8.04 24.18
C GLY A 571 1.03 7.49 22.82
N PHE A 572 0.47 8.01 21.74
CA PHE A 572 0.92 7.74 20.37
C PHE A 572 0.64 8.96 19.47
N TYR A 573 1.28 8.99 18.30
CA TYR A 573 1.11 10.05 17.29
C TYR A 573 0.41 9.48 16.06
N ALA A 574 -0.70 10.07 15.63
CA ALA A 574 -1.51 9.60 14.53
C ALA A 574 -1.24 10.39 13.23
N PHE A 575 -1.01 9.65 12.16
CA PHE A 575 -1.07 10.10 10.77
C PHE A 575 -2.34 9.54 10.12
N GLY A 576 -2.72 10.07 8.96
CA GLY A 576 -3.90 9.59 8.24
C GLY A 576 -3.81 8.13 7.76
N ASN A 577 -2.59 7.58 7.66
CA ASN A 577 -2.33 6.20 7.19
C ASN A 577 -1.73 5.28 8.26
N GLY A 578 -1.70 5.68 9.53
CA GLY A 578 -1.18 4.85 10.61
C GLY A 578 -0.84 5.64 11.86
N VAL A 579 -0.28 4.97 12.85
CA VAL A 579 0.12 5.57 14.11
C VAL A 579 1.55 5.18 14.51
N PHE A 580 2.17 6.04 15.29
CA PHE A 580 3.50 5.86 15.86
C PHE A 580 3.45 5.96 17.38
N ASP A 581 3.85 4.91 18.10
CA ASP A 581 3.95 4.93 19.57
C ASP A 581 5.40 4.74 20.07
N THR A 582 6.15 3.90 19.48
CA THR A 582 7.61 3.69 19.52
C THR A 582 8.03 3.08 18.20
N GLU A 583 7.10 2.40 17.54
CA GLU A 583 7.20 1.79 16.22
C GLU A 583 6.05 2.28 15.34
N TRP A 584 6.20 2.09 14.03
CA TRP A 584 5.17 2.46 13.08
C TRP A 584 4.16 1.34 12.90
N HIS A 585 2.88 1.64 13.10
CA HIS A 585 1.76 0.73 12.89
C HIS A 585 0.89 1.27 11.76
N PRO A 586 0.94 0.66 10.56
CA PRO A 586 0.09 1.07 9.45
C PRO A 586 -1.37 0.67 9.72
N VAL A 587 -2.30 1.38 9.09
CA VAL A 587 -3.71 0.98 9.06
C VAL A 587 -3.90 -0.23 8.16
N ASP A 588 -4.91 -1.06 8.46
CA ASP A 588 -5.40 -2.08 7.53
C ASP A 588 -6.31 -1.46 6.45
N GLU A 589 -6.77 -2.27 5.51
CA GLU A 589 -7.63 -1.84 4.40
C GLU A 589 -8.99 -1.25 4.85
N TYR A 590 -9.39 -1.50 6.09
CA TYR A 590 -10.63 -0.96 6.69
C TYR A 590 -10.40 0.33 7.47
N GLY A 591 -9.16 0.79 7.54
CA GLY A 591 -8.77 1.98 8.30
C GLY A 591 -8.55 1.69 9.79
N ILE A 592 -8.35 0.43 10.19
CA ILE A 592 -8.16 0.04 11.59
C ILE A 592 -6.67 -0.13 11.90
N VAL A 593 -6.26 0.39 13.06
CA VAL A 593 -4.96 0.14 13.68
C VAL A 593 -5.17 -0.56 15.01
N ARG A 594 -4.44 -1.65 15.24
CA ARG A 594 -4.47 -2.42 16.50
C ARG A 594 -3.20 -2.15 17.29
N LEU A 595 -3.35 -1.58 18.49
CA LEU A 595 -2.24 -1.21 19.38
C LEU A 595 -2.18 -2.05 20.67
N GLY A 596 -2.58 -3.31 20.62
CA GLY A 596 -2.55 -4.20 21.78
C GLY A 596 -3.31 -3.62 22.96
N ASP A 597 -2.63 -3.43 24.10
CA ASP A 597 -3.23 -2.93 25.33
C ASP A 597 -3.79 -1.50 25.23
N LYS A 598 -3.35 -0.70 24.25
CA LYS A 598 -3.88 0.64 23.99
C LYS A 598 -5.21 0.63 23.26
N GLY A 599 -5.63 -0.54 22.71
CA GLY A 599 -6.90 -0.74 21.99
C GLY A 599 -6.82 -0.57 20.49
N ASN A 600 -7.99 -0.61 19.84
CA ASN A 600 -8.13 -0.45 18.40
C ASN A 600 -8.56 0.98 18.05
N TYR A 601 -8.03 1.51 16.94
CA TYR A 601 -8.34 2.85 16.46
C TYR A 601 -8.76 2.84 15.00
N TYR A 602 -9.66 3.75 14.65
CA TYR A 602 -10.19 3.90 13.30
C TYR A 602 -9.75 5.23 12.69
N LEU A 603 -9.16 5.15 11.52
CA LEU A 603 -8.72 6.27 10.68
C LEU A 603 -9.51 6.24 9.35
N PRO A 604 -10.66 6.94 9.26
CA PRO A 604 -11.56 6.83 8.12
C PRO A 604 -10.93 7.24 6.79
N ALA A 605 -10.01 8.18 6.80
CA ALA A 605 -9.32 8.67 5.60
C ALA A 605 -8.63 7.57 4.78
N SER A 606 -8.16 6.51 5.45
CA SER A 606 -7.48 5.37 4.85
C SER A 606 -8.37 4.15 4.64
N SER A 607 -9.64 4.22 5.05
CA SER A 607 -10.60 3.13 4.85
C SER A 607 -11.02 3.00 3.39
N MET A 608 -11.10 1.76 2.91
CA MET A 608 -11.59 1.44 1.56
C MET A 608 -13.02 1.97 1.31
N ILE A 609 -13.83 2.17 2.37
CA ILE A 609 -15.21 2.71 2.29
C ILE A 609 -15.23 4.09 1.63
N TYR A 610 -14.21 4.90 1.86
CA TYR A 610 -14.12 6.29 1.38
C TYR A 610 -13.08 6.48 0.28
N ARG A 611 -12.50 5.38 -0.25
CA ARG A 611 -11.39 5.44 -1.22
C ARG A 611 -11.74 6.25 -2.47
N ASP A 612 -12.96 6.10 -2.95
CA ASP A 612 -13.41 6.68 -4.22
C ASP A 612 -13.98 8.11 -4.07
N ASP A 613 -14.02 8.66 -2.85
CA ASP A 613 -14.47 10.03 -2.60
C ASP A 613 -13.28 10.94 -2.29
N ASP A 614 -12.72 11.56 -3.33
CA ASP A 614 -11.57 12.47 -3.24
C ASP A 614 -11.88 13.80 -2.53
N LYS A 615 -13.15 14.11 -2.25
CA LYS A 615 -13.54 15.33 -1.57
C LYS A 615 -13.51 15.20 -0.04
N LEU A 616 -13.64 13.98 0.46
CA LEU A 616 -13.57 13.70 1.89
C LEU A 616 -12.13 13.51 2.36
N PHE A 617 -11.87 13.90 3.59
CA PHE A 617 -10.60 13.67 4.29
C PHE A 617 -9.36 14.22 3.55
N GLN A 618 -9.49 15.35 2.85
CA GLN A 618 -8.40 15.93 2.05
C GLN A 618 -7.16 16.29 2.88
N PHE A 619 -7.34 16.74 4.13
CA PHE A 619 -6.24 17.01 5.03
C PHE A 619 -5.59 15.72 5.51
N GLU A 620 -6.38 14.77 6.01
CA GLU A 620 -5.93 13.51 6.60
C GLU A 620 -5.20 12.65 5.56
N ARG A 621 -5.65 12.65 4.31
CA ARG A 621 -5.01 11.93 3.18
C ARG A 621 -3.66 12.52 2.79
N ARG A 622 -3.39 13.77 3.11
CA ARG A 622 -2.09 14.42 2.88
C ARG A 622 -1.21 14.41 4.12
N PHE A 623 -1.80 14.32 5.31
CA PHE A 623 -1.11 14.19 6.58
C PHE A 623 -0.72 12.72 6.82
N VAL A 624 0.25 12.22 6.06
CA VAL A 624 0.61 10.80 6.00
C VAL A 624 2.08 10.56 6.26
N HIS A 625 2.37 9.40 6.86
CA HIS A 625 3.73 8.92 6.94
C HIS A 625 4.14 8.20 5.65
N LEU A 626 5.21 8.66 5.04
CA LEU A 626 5.86 8.01 3.90
C LEU A 626 7.15 7.34 4.36
N ASN A 627 7.32 6.10 3.96
CA ASN A 627 8.52 5.32 4.28
C ASN A 627 9.68 5.72 3.34
N TYR A 628 10.08 7.01 3.42
CA TYR A 628 11.21 7.57 2.70
C TYR A 628 12.34 7.84 3.69
N SER A 629 13.49 7.22 3.47
CA SER A 629 14.68 7.36 4.34
C SER A 629 15.89 7.92 3.59
N GLY A 630 15.67 8.52 2.41
CA GLY A 630 16.75 8.94 1.51
C GLY A 630 17.48 10.22 1.91
N ILE A 631 17.07 10.89 3.01
CA ILE A 631 17.75 12.08 3.53
C ILE A 631 17.79 12.05 5.06
N SER A 632 18.93 12.41 5.63
CA SER A 632 19.09 12.53 7.09
C SER A 632 18.54 13.86 7.60
N MET A 633 18.24 13.93 8.90
CA MET A 633 17.81 15.16 9.57
C MET A 633 18.83 16.28 9.40
N LYS A 634 20.11 15.99 9.63
CA LYS A 634 21.19 16.95 9.48
C LYS A 634 21.26 17.49 8.05
N GLU A 635 21.19 16.61 7.06
CA GLU A 635 21.29 17.01 5.65
C GLU A 635 20.11 17.92 5.26
N TYR A 636 18.87 17.56 5.62
CA TYR A 636 17.70 18.36 5.31
C TYR A 636 17.77 19.75 5.98
N PHE A 637 18.06 19.79 7.28
CA PHE A 637 18.13 21.06 8.00
C PHE A 637 19.35 21.89 7.59
N THR A 638 20.47 21.29 7.19
CA THR A 638 21.59 22.01 6.59
C THR A 638 21.18 22.72 5.30
N LYS A 639 20.45 22.03 4.41
CA LYS A 639 19.91 22.63 3.19
C LYS A 639 18.91 23.75 3.49
N LEU A 640 18.04 23.55 4.47
CA LEU A 640 17.06 24.55 4.89
C LEU A 640 17.73 25.81 5.44
N VAL A 641 18.72 25.66 6.32
CA VAL A 641 19.54 26.79 6.85
C VAL A 641 20.33 27.43 5.72
N GLY A 642 20.85 26.66 4.77
CA GLY A 642 21.59 27.18 3.61
C GLY A 642 20.76 28.06 2.66
N VAL A 643 19.42 27.88 2.66
CA VAL A 643 18.47 28.69 1.86
C VAL A 643 17.95 29.91 2.65
N PHE A 644 17.52 29.71 3.92
CA PHE A 644 16.80 30.74 4.68
C PHE A 644 17.61 31.33 5.87
N GLY A 645 18.83 30.89 6.07
CA GLY A 645 19.72 31.44 7.12
C GLY A 645 19.15 31.31 8.52
N ASP A 646 19.24 32.38 9.30
CA ASP A 646 18.79 32.44 10.69
C ASP A 646 17.26 32.25 10.85
N ASN A 647 16.49 32.69 9.86
CA ASN A 647 15.04 32.43 9.85
C ASN A 647 14.72 30.91 9.86
N ALA A 648 15.52 30.11 9.15
CA ALA A 648 15.37 28.65 9.21
C ALA A 648 15.71 28.06 10.57
N LYS A 649 16.76 28.60 11.25
CA LYS A 649 17.14 28.12 12.59
C LYS A 649 15.98 28.32 13.59
N VAL A 650 15.36 29.51 13.61
CA VAL A 650 14.19 29.79 14.46
C VAL A 650 12.99 28.93 14.06
N GLY A 651 12.73 28.79 12.75
CA GLY A 651 11.66 27.92 12.24
C GLY A 651 11.81 26.46 12.67
N ILE A 652 13.03 25.92 12.63
CA ILE A 652 13.35 24.56 13.11
C ILE A 652 13.08 24.46 14.62
N CYS A 653 13.56 25.44 15.41
CA CYS A 653 13.30 25.44 16.87
C CYS A 653 11.80 25.53 17.20
N PHE A 654 11.04 26.32 16.43
CA PHE A 654 9.60 26.40 16.56
C PHE A 654 8.90 25.08 16.20
N LEU A 655 9.35 24.41 15.15
CA LEU A 655 8.90 23.06 14.79
C LEU A 655 9.16 22.06 15.91
N LEU A 656 10.37 22.06 16.49
CA LEU A 656 10.72 21.17 17.61
C LEU A 656 9.81 21.44 18.82
N ALA A 657 9.54 22.70 19.15
CA ALA A 657 8.61 23.08 20.22
C ALA A 657 7.17 22.61 19.90
N THR A 658 6.72 22.75 18.65
CA THR A 658 5.38 22.36 18.24
C THR A 658 5.12 20.88 18.41
N LEU A 659 6.07 20.00 18.11
CA LEU A 659 5.93 18.55 18.26
C LEU A 659 5.68 18.11 19.73
N PHE A 660 6.01 18.96 20.68
CA PHE A 660 5.79 18.71 22.12
C PHE A 660 4.94 19.82 22.77
N ARG A 661 4.09 20.47 21.97
CA ARG A 661 3.27 21.61 22.40
C ARG A 661 2.44 21.30 23.65
N ASP A 662 1.85 20.11 23.73
CA ASP A 662 1.06 19.67 24.91
C ASP A 662 1.88 19.66 26.19
N VAL A 663 3.12 19.20 26.15
CA VAL A 663 4.05 19.22 27.30
C VAL A 663 4.42 20.67 27.66
N ILE A 664 4.75 21.46 26.65
CA ILE A 664 5.17 22.86 26.80
C ILE A 664 4.04 23.71 27.37
N THR A 665 2.85 23.66 26.79
CA THR A 665 1.69 24.43 27.27
C THR A 665 1.16 23.95 28.61
N GLY A 666 1.40 22.70 28.97
CA GLY A 666 1.18 22.19 30.32
C GLY A 666 1.87 23.04 31.37
N TYR A 667 3.06 23.57 31.08
CA TYR A 667 3.84 24.48 31.93
C TYR A 667 3.58 25.97 31.62
N THR A 668 3.80 26.41 30.38
CA THR A 668 3.80 27.82 29.97
C THR A 668 2.39 28.45 29.90
N LYS A 669 1.35 27.64 29.77
CA LYS A 669 -0.06 28.02 29.59
C LYS A 669 -0.36 28.81 28.30
N SER A 670 0.62 29.04 27.47
CA SER A 670 0.51 29.75 26.19
C SER A 670 1.51 29.22 25.20
N PHE A 671 1.28 29.45 23.92
CA PHE A 671 2.19 29.04 22.85
C PHE A 671 2.27 30.13 21.78
N PRO A 672 3.46 30.57 21.34
CA PRO A 672 3.58 31.64 20.35
C PRO A 672 3.10 31.23 18.95
N ILE A 673 2.78 32.22 18.13
CA ILE A 673 2.52 32.07 16.71
C ILE A 673 3.82 32.45 15.98
N LEU A 674 4.26 31.63 15.02
CA LEU A 674 5.41 31.95 14.17
C LEU A 674 4.96 32.84 13.01
N ASN A 675 5.39 34.10 13.03
CA ASN A 675 5.03 35.07 11.97
C ASN A 675 6.16 35.22 10.95
N LEU A 676 5.86 35.00 9.68
CA LEU A 676 6.76 35.15 8.54
C LEU A 676 6.36 36.38 7.73
N PHE A 677 7.11 37.46 7.89
CA PHE A 677 6.82 38.77 7.28
C PHE A 677 7.85 39.14 6.21
N GLY A 678 7.38 39.70 5.08
CA GLY A 678 8.24 40.22 4.03
C GLY A 678 7.56 40.46 2.69
N PRO A 679 8.21 41.11 1.73
CA PRO A 679 7.64 41.41 0.43
C PRO A 679 7.32 40.14 -0.38
N LYS A 680 6.52 40.30 -1.43
CA LYS A 680 6.22 39.20 -2.36
C LYS A 680 7.53 38.64 -2.97
N GLY A 681 7.64 37.33 -3.07
CA GLY A 681 8.84 36.68 -3.64
C GLY A 681 10.02 36.55 -2.69
N SER A 682 9.93 36.96 -1.43
CA SER A 682 11.03 36.88 -0.44
C SER A 682 11.27 35.47 0.14
N GLY A 683 10.48 34.46 -0.21
CA GLY A 683 10.63 33.09 0.27
C GLY A 683 9.93 32.78 1.60
N LYS A 684 9.16 33.71 2.18
CA LYS A 684 8.49 33.52 3.48
C LYS A 684 7.55 32.30 3.51
N SER A 685 6.61 32.19 2.55
CA SER A 685 5.69 31.05 2.47
C SER A 685 6.42 29.74 2.18
N GLU A 686 7.58 29.79 1.50
CA GLU A 686 8.40 28.63 1.18
C GLU A 686 9.12 28.04 2.42
N LEU A 687 9.51 28.87 3.40
CA LEU A 687 9.95 28.37 4.69
C LEU A 687 8.80 27.63 5.39
N GLY A 688 7.60 28.22 5.39
CA GLY A 688 6.40 27.56 5.94
C GLY A 688 6.14 26.21 5.29
N HIS A 689 6.13 26.14 3.96
CA HIS A 689 5.97 24.87 3.24
C HIS A 689 7.06 23.85 3.56
N SER A 690 8.30 24.29 3.74
CA SER A 690 9.42 23.40 4.07
C SER A 690 9.28 22.81 5.49
N LEU A 691 8.79 23.58 6.45
CA LEU A 691 8.50 23.07 7.79
C LEU A 691 7.27 22.14 7.78
N MET A 692 6.23 22.49 7.04
CA MET A 692 5.03 21.68 6.89
C MET A 692 5.28 20.32 6.25
N SER A 693 6.29 20.20 5.37
CA SER A 693 6.62 18.93 4.68
C SER A 693 7.04 17.77 5.61
N LEU A 694 7.29 18.06 6.89
CA LEU A 694 7.52 17.03 7.91
C LEU A 694 6.21 16.35 8.37
N PHE A 695 5.07 16.91 8.04
CA PHE A 695 3.75 16.42 8.45
C PHE A 695 2.84 16.10 7.26
N ILE A 696 2.81 16.99 6.27
CA ILE A 696 1.81 16.99 5.21
C ILE A 696 2.47 17.12 3.84
N ILE A 697 1.92 16.42 2.86
CA ILE A 697 2.32 16.51 1.46
C ILE A 697 1.46 17.57 0.77
N ASP A 698 2.07 18.38 -0.09
CA ASP A 698 1.39 19.40 -0.90
C ASP A 698 0.50 20.35 -0.05
N ASN A 699 1.12 20.96 0.96
CA ASN A 699 0.43 21.95 1.79
C ASN A 699 -0.02 23.16 0.98
N THR A 700 -1.30 23.48 1.02
CA THR A 700 -1.88 24.69 0.44
C THR A 700 -2.52 25.51 1.58
N PRO A 701 -1.82 26.52 2.12
CA PRO A 701 -2.32 27.30 3.24
C PRO A 701 -3.52 28.15 2.82
N PRO A 702 -4.57 28.21 3.65
CA PRO A 702 -5.71 29.09 3.36
C PRO A 702 -5.30 30.56 3.46
N ASN A 703 -5.89 31.36 2.58
CA ASN A 703 -5.80 32.80 2.64
C ASN A 703 -6.71 33.34 3.75
N ILE A 704 -6.14 34.00 4.78
CA ILE A 704 -6.91 34.50 5.92
C ILE A 704 -7.95 35.56 5.54
N GLN A 705 -7.73 36.30 4.45
CA GLN A 705 -8.67 37.31 3.96
C GLN A 705 -10.01 36.66 3.56
N ASN A 706 -9.94 35.49 2.90
CA ASN A 706 -11.10 34.79 2.33
C ASN A 706 -11.67 33.73 3.27
N ALA A 707 -10.90 33.25 4.24
CA ALA A 707 -11.35 32.21 5.16
C ALA A 707 -12.31 32.77 6.22
N THR A 708 -13.33 31.99 6.58
CA THR A 708 -14.21 32.31 7.71
C THR A 708 -13.58 31.86 9.04
N ILE A 709 -13.97 32.46 10.16
CA ILE A 709 -13.51 32.05 11.49
C ILE A 709 -13.81 30.56 11.76
N PRO A 710 -15.00 30.01 11.43
CA PRO A 710 -15.23 28.57 11.58
C PRO A 710 -14.24 27.71 10.80
N ALA A 711 -13.90 28.06 9.56
CA ALA A 711 -12.95 27.33 8.76
C ALA A 711 -11.52 27.40 9.33
N LEU A 712 -11.11 28.57 9.85
CA LEU A 712 -9.83 28.72 10.55
C LEU A 712 -9.80 27.90 11.84
N ALA A 713 -10.91 27.86 12.61
CA ALA A 713 -11.01 27.07 13.82
C ALA A 713 -10.93 25.55 13.54
N GLU A 714 -11.58 25.09 12.50
CA GLU A 714 -11.49 23.72 12.05
C GLU A 714 -10.07 23.36 11.63
N LEU A 715 -9.41 24.21 10.84
CA LEU A 715 -8.04 24.02 10.39
C LEU A 715 -7.07 23.80 11.56
N VAL A 716 -7.12 24.63 12.61
CA VAL A 716 -6.21 24.53 13.74
C VAL A 716 -6.56 23.37 14.68
N ALA A 717 -7.80 22.86 14.62
CA ALA A 717 -8.27 21.71 15.39
C ALA A 717 -8.01 20.36 14.71
N GLN A 718 -7.66 20.34 13.42
CA GLN A 718 -7.43 19.11 12.66
C GLN A 718 -6.23 18.29 13.17
N CYS A 719 -5.27 18.93 13.82
CA CYS A 719 -4.09 18.23 14.33
C CYS A 719 -3.63 18.77 15.69
N SER A 720 -2.98 17.88 16.44
CA SER A 720 -2.33 18.12 17.73
C SER A 720 -0.82 17.95 17.60
N ASN A 721 -0.03 18.83 18.21
CA ASN A 721 1.44 18.77 18.17
C ASN A 721 1.98 18.68 16.73
N ALA A 722 1.38 19.43 15.83
CA ALA A 722 1.78 19.57 14.44
C ALA A 722 1.60 21.02 13.98
N LEU A 723 2.22 21.38 12.88
CA LEU A 723 2.14 22.74 12.34
C LEU A 723 0.87 22.91 11.48
N VAL A 724 0.34 24.12 11.53
CA VAL A 724 -0.70 24.63 10.63
C VAL A 724 -0.22 25.95 10.04
N HIS A 725 -0.41 26.15 8.74
CA HIS A 725 0.02 27.36 8.04
C HIS A 725 -1.18 28.15 7.52
N ILE A 726 -1.24 29.44 7.87
CA ILE A 726 -2.23 30.42 7.41
C ILE A 726 -1.46 31.51 6.65
N ASP A 727 -1.90 31.89 5.45
CA ASP A 727 -1.17 32.81 4.58
C ASP A 727 -1.96 34.10 4.30
N GLU A 728 -1.29 35.06 3.69
CA GLU A 728 -1.81 36.37 3.23
C GLU A 728 -2.36 37.26 4.36
N PHE A 729 -1.66 37.27 5.53
CA PHE A 729 -1.98 38.22 6.59
C PHE A 729 -1.77 39.67 6.13
N LYS A 730 -2.74 40.55 6.44
CA LYS A 730 -2.72 42.00 6.27
C LYS A 730 -3.35 42.68 7.46
N ASN A 731 -2.99 43.95 7.72
CA ASN A 731 -3.52 44.72 8.86
C ASN A 731 -4.99 45.08 8.71
N ASN A 732 -5.57 45.00 7.51
CA ASN A 732 -6.96 45.30 7.23
C ASN A 732 -7.94 44.12 7.40
N ILE A 733 -7.48 43.00 8.01
CA ILE A 733 -8.38 41.87 8.33
C ILE A 733 -9.44 42.32 9.37
N ASP A 734 -10.60 41.65 9.35
CA ASP A 734 -11.69 41.89 10.29
C ASP A 734 -11.19 41.81 11.75
N ILE A 735 -11.76 42.67 12.60
CA ILE A 735 -11.44 42.73 14.03
C ILE A 735 -11.64 41.34 14.67
N ASP A 736 -12.73 40.65 14.33
CA ASP A 736 -13.03 39.30 14.85
C ASP A 736 -11.94 38.27 14.51
N LYS A 737 -11.35 38.34 13.31
CA LYS A 737 -10.23 37.48 12.90
C LYS A 737 -8.96 37.82 13.70
N ARG A 738 -8.70 39.11 13.98
CA ARG A 738 -7.58 39.50 14.84
C ARG A 738 -7.75 38.99 16.26
N GLU A 739 -8.93 39.15 16.86
CA GLU A 739 -9.24 38.64 18.20
C GLU A 739 -9.11 37.10 18.24
N TYR A 740 -9.56 36.42 17.17
CA TYR A 740 -9.38 34.97 17.04
C TYR A 740 -7.88 34.59 17.03
N LEU A 741 -7.04 35.28 16.25
CA LEU A 741 -5.58 35.04 16.23
C LEU A 741 -4.94 35.26 17.62
N LYS A 742 -5.39 36.29 18.39
CA LYS A 742 -4.90 36.50 19.76
C LYS A 742 -5.24 35.30 20.66
N GLY A 743 -6.46 34.75 20.51
CA GLY A 743 -6.93 33.57 21.27
C GLY A 743 -6.11 32.31 20.97
N LEU A 744 -5.51 32.17 19.81
CA LEU A 744 -4.68 31.02 19.48
C LEU A 744 -3.44 30.89 20.39
N TRP A 745 -2.88 32.04 20.84
CA TRP A 745 -1.77 32.11 21.78
C TRP A 745 -2.13 31.55 23.16
N ASP A 746 -3.34 31.82 23.66
CA ASP A 746 -3.85 31.29 24.94
C ASP A 746 -4.36 29.85 24.82
N GLY A 747 -4.33 29.25 23.62
CA GLY A 747 -4.92 27.94 23.35
C GLY A 747 -6.45 27.96 23.34
N ALA A 748 -7.03 29.16 23.38
CA ALA A 748 -8.47 29.40 23.36
C ALA A 748 -8.96 29.36 21.91
N GLY A 749 -9.58 28.28 21.55
CA GLY A 749 -10.29 28.15 20.28
C GLY A 749 -11.69 28.76 20.34
N ARG A 750 -12.50 28.46 19.34
CA ARG A 750 -13.88 28.93 19.26
C ARG A 750 -14.76 28.20 20.27
N SER A 751 -15.53 28.96 21.02
CA SER A 751 -16.57 28.43 21.91
C SER A 751 -17.92 28.45 21.20
N ARG A 752 -18.60 27.29 21.13
CA ARG A 752 -19.95 27.16 20.56
C ARG A 752 -20.87 26.48 21.56
N ILE A 753 -22.12 26.93 21.62
CA ILE A 753 -23.16 26.18 22.34
C ILE A 753 -23.76 25.20 21.34
N ASN A 754 -23.64 23.90 21.63
CA ASN A 754 -24.24 22.87 20.81
C ASN A 754 -25.70 22.70 21.23
N MET A 755 -26.63 23.12 20.36
CA MET A 755 -28.07 23.06 20.63
C MET A 755 -28.59 21.62 20.67
N ASP A 756 -27.96 20.70 19.96
CA ASP A 756 -28.36 19.29 19.88
C ASP A 756 -27.87 18.46 21.09
N ARG A 757 -27.08 19.05 22.00
CA ARG A 757 -26.46 18.37 23.15
C ARG A 757 -26.78 19.03 24.47
N ASP A 758 -28.02 19.13 24.82
CA ASP A 758 -28.44 19.69 26.12
C ASP A 758 -27.78 21.05 26.41
N LYS A 759 -27.49 21.86 25.38
CA LYS A 759 -26.83 23.17 25.49
C LYS A 759 -25.43 23.12 26.12
N LYS A 760 -24.72 21.98 26.02
CA LYS A 760 -23.34 21.89 26.49
C LYS A 760 -22.42 22.75 25.66
N ARG A 761 -21.52 23.46 26.33
CA ARG A 761 -20.51 24.28 25.66
C ARG A 761 -19.45 23.41 25.07
N GLU A 762 -19.27 23.50 23.75
CA GLU A 762 -18.21 22.85 22.98
C GLU A 762 -17.12 23.88 22.70
N ILE A 763 -15.88 23.56 23.08
CA ILE A 763 -14.71 24.41 22.83
C ILE A 763 -13.83 23.68 21.86
N THR A 764 -13.59 24.29 20.72
CA THR A 764 -12.60 23.79 19.77
C THR A 764 -11.21 24.13 20.29
N ALA A 765 -10.48 23.14 20.82
CA ALA A 765 -9.13 23.35 21.34
C ALA A 765 -8.16 23.73 20.23
N VAL A 766 -7.15 24.55 20.58
CA VAL A 766 -6.02 24.84 19.71
C VAL A 766 -4.81 24.04 20.18
N ASP A 767 -4.55 22.91 19.53
CA ASP A 767 -3.47 22.00 19.90
C ASP A 767 -2.31 21.99 18.89
N SER A 768 -2.44 22.76 17.79
CA SER A 768 -1.45 22.93 16.74
C SER A 768 -0.54 24.13 16.95
N GLY A 769 0.70 24.09 16.42
CA GLY A 769 1.56 25.27 16.25
C GLY A 769 1.18 26.02 14.97
N VAL A 770 0.99 27.34 15.08
CA VAL A 770 0.50 28.14 13.97
C VAL A 770 1.62 28.94 13.32
N ILE A 771 1.76 28.83 11.99
CA ILE A 771 2.56 29.69 11.13
C ILE A 771 1.61 30.70 10.48
N LEU A 772 1.90 31.98 10.60
CA LEU A 772 1.18 33.08 9.96
C LEU A 772 2.12 33.81 9.00
N SER A 773 1.88 33.74 7.68
CA SER A 773 2.69 34.47 6.71
C SER A 773 1.93 35.65 6.08
N GLY A 774 2.63 36.72 5.73
CA GLY A 774 2.02 37.89 5.15
C GLY A 774 3.00 38.95 4.63
N GLN A 775 2.48 39.96 3.94
CA GLN A 775 3.28 41.04 3.38
C GLN A 775 3.31 42.27 4.30
N GLU A 776 2.43 42.33 5.28
CA GLU A 776 2.34 43.43 6.24
C GLU A 776 2.71 42.91 7.64
N MET A 777 3.37 43.75 8.39
CA MET A 777 3.74 43.51 9.80
C MET A 777 2.51 43.70 10.67
N ALA A 778 2.29 42.80 11.64
CA ALA A 778 1.09 42.83 12.52
C ALA A 778 1.16 43.98 13.58
N THR A 779 1.86 45.06 13.28
CA THR A 779 2.12 46.19 14.21
C THR A 779 0.91 47.10 14.42
N ALA A 780 -0.11 47.03 13.56
CA ALA A 780 -1.40 47.72 13.79
C ALA A 780 -2.14 47.24 15.06
N ASP A 781 -1.77 46.08 15.61
CA ASP A 781 -2.31 45.51 16.83
C ASP A 781 -1.15 45.00 17.72
N ILE A 782 -0.67 45.86 18.63
CA ILE A 782 0.46 45.56 19.51
C ILE A 782 0.17 44.30 20.36
N ALA A 783 -1.09 44.11 20.75
CA ALA A 783 -1.45 42.95 21.53
C ALA A 783 -1.33 41.64 20.74
N LEU A 784 -1.60 41.64 19.44
CA LEU A 784 -1.30 40.51 18.56
C LEU A 784 0.21 40.38 18.34
N PHE A 785 0.89 41.48 18.03
CA PHE A 785 2.32 41.47 17.71
C PHE A 785 3.17 40.93 18.86
N SER A 786 2.82 41.25 20.11
CA SER A 786 3.53 40.74 21.31
C SER A 786 3.31 39.21 21.51
N ARG A 787 2.37 38.57 20.83
CA ARG A 787 2.09 37.12 20.87
C ARG A 787 2.84 36.31 19.82
N LEU A 788 3.58 36.98 18.95
CA LEU A 788 4.28 36.35 17.84
C LEU A 788 5.75 36.08 18.20
N VAL A 789 6.34 35.10 17.52
CA VAL A 789 7.77 35.00 17.20
C VAL A 789 7.90 35.48 15.77
N PHE A 790 8.58 36.60 15.57
CA PHE A 790 8.55 37.41 14.36
C PHE A 790 9.82 37.24 13.54
N LEU A 791 9.68 36.83 12.27
CA LEU A 791 10.79 36.64 11.32
C LEU A 791 10.61 37.55 10.10
N THR A 792 11.70 38.26 9.75
CA THR A 792 11.73 39.22 8.63
C THR A 792 12.40 38.62 7.41
N PHE A 793 11.79 38.78 6.26
CA PHE A 793 12.34 38.43 4.95
C PHE A 793 12.44 39.69 4.12
N SER A 794 13.65 40.17 3.85
CA SER A 794 13.90 41.42 3.14
C SER A 794 14.37 41.22 1.70
N LYS A 795 14.96 40.08 1.39
CA LYS A 795 15.56 39.81 0.07
C LYS A 795 14.50 39.32 -0.89
N SER A 796 14.37 39.91 -2.08
CA SER A 796 13.45 39.52 -3.15
C SER A 796 14.17 39.08 -4.45
N GLU A 797 15.47 39.34 -4.57
CA GLU A 797 16.30 38.96 -5.70
C GLU A 797 17.33 37.91 -5.27
N PHE A 798 17.47 36.86 -6.05
CA PHE A 798 18.32 35.71 -5.72
C PHE A 798 19.23 35.37 -6.90
N SER A 799 20.47 35.00 -6.58
CA SER A 799 21.45 34.49 -7.55
C SER A 799 21.03 33.10 -8.07
N ASP A 800 21.62 32.71 -9.20
CA ASP A 800 21.31 31.37 -9.78
C ASP A 800 21.75 30.22 -8.86
N ALA A 801 22.84 30.42 -8.08
CA ALA A 801 23.27 29.45 -7.08
C ALA A 801 22.25 29.29 -5.92
N GLU A 802 21.59 30.37 -5.51
CA GLU A 802 20.54 30.37 -4.49
C GLU A 802 19.26 29.70 -5.04
N LYS A 803 18.88 30.03 -6.28
CA LYS A 803 17.76 29.39 -6.97
C LYS A 803 17.95 27.87 -7.12
N LYS A 804 19.17 27.43 -7.43
CA LYS A 804 19.51 26.01 -7.50
C LYS A 804 19.36 25.32 -6.15
N ARG A 805 19.93 25.89 -5.07
CA ARG A 805 19.76 25.36 -3.71
C ARG A 805 18.30 25.28 -3.28
N TYR A 806 17.53 26.29 -3.64
CA TYR A 806 16.09 26.30 -3.40
C TYR A 806 15.36 25.19 -4.19
N SER A 807 15.67 25.00 -5.48
CA SER A 807 15.08 23.93 -6.30
C SER A 807 15.37 22.55 -5.72
N GLU A 808 16.60 22.29 -5.28
CA GLU A 808 16.98 21.04 -4.61
C GLU A 808 16.14 20.81 -3.33
N LEU A 809 15.91 21.86 -2.53
CA LEU A 809 15.08 21.79 -1.32
C LEU A 809 13.61 21.45 -1.67
N VAL A 810 13.07 22.07 -2.72
CA VAL A 810 11.70 21.80 -3.21
C VAL A 810 11.54 20.35 -3.65
N ASP A 811 12.52 19.80 -4.37
CA ASP A 811 12.45 18.42 -4.84
C ASP A 811 12.55 17.40 -3.70
N ILE A 812 13.28 17.72 -2.65
CA ILE A 812 13.35 16.89 -1.45
C ILE A 812 12.02 16.90 -0.71
N ARG A 813 11.43 18.08 -0.46
CA ARG A 813 10.19 18.19 0.31
C ARG A 813 8.98 17.52 -0.37
N LYS A 814 8.94 17.47 -1.72
CA LYS A 814 7.89 16.75 -2.47
C LYS A 814 7.82 15.26 -2.16
N ARG A 815 8.91 14.67 -1.67
CA ARG A 815 9.00 13.25 -1.32
C ARG A 815 8.39 12.92 0.04
N GLY A 816 8.03 13.95 0.83
CA GLY A 816 7.55 13.82 2.20
C GLY A 816 8.69 13.51 3.18
N LEU A 817 8.65 14.14 4.34
CA LEU A 817 9.72 14.08 5.35
C LEU A 817 9.24 13.61 6.72
N SER A 818 8.09 12.95 6.77
CA SER A 818 7.47 12.45 8.01
C SER A 818 8.34 11.49 8.83
N HIS A 819 9.31 10.81 8.19
CA HIS A 819 10.29 9.98 8.89
C HIS A 819 11.16 10.80 9.86
N LEU A 820 11.43 12.08 9.55
CA LEU A 820 12.16 13.00 10.46
C LEU A 820 11.30 13.35 11.68
N THR A 821 10.00 13.54 11.49
CA THR A 821 9.04 13.72 12.58
C THR A 821 9.06 12.53 13.55
N LEU A 822 9.04 11.30 13.04
CA LEU A 822 9.12 10.10 13.87
C LEU A 822 10.44 10.03 14.65
N GLN A 823 11.56 10.42 14.04
CA GLN A 823 12.85 10.48 14.72
C GLN A 823 12.84 11.45 15.90
N ILE A 824 12.22 12.64 15.75
CA ILE A 824 12.10 13.63 16.81
C ILE A 824 11.20 13.14 17.93
N LEU A 825 10.05 12.56 17.60
CA LEU A 825 9.06 12.08 18.56
C LEU A 825 9.57 10.99 19.50
N ARG A 826 10.59 10.21 19.09
CA ARG A 826 11.26 9.21 19.95
C ARG A 826 11.87 9.81 21.22
N HIS A 827 12.16 11.11 21.20
CA HIS A 827 12.77 11.81 22.34
C HIS A 827 11.76 12.47 23.27
N ARG A 828 10.45 12.14 23.17
CA ARG A 828 9.39 12.74 23.97
C ARG A 828 9.64 12.64 25.49
N ALA A 829 10.05 11.49 25.97
CA ALA A 829 10.35 11.29 27.40
C ALA A 829 11.42 12.27 27.93
N LYS A 830 12.43 12.60 27.10
CA LYS A 830 13.45 13.60 27.47
C LYS A 830 12.84 15.00 27.60
N VAL A 831 11.92 15.35 26.69
CA VAL A 831 11.24 16.64 26.73
C VAL A 831 10.35 16.76 27.96
N GLU A 832 9.57 15.73 28.29
CA GLU A 832 8.73 15.67 29.49
C GLU A 832 9.54 15.85 30.78
N GLN A 833 10.75 15.30 30.85
CA GLN A 833 11.61 15.35 32.03
C GLN A 833 12.42 16.65 32.14
N GLN A 834 12.89 17.22 31.05
CA GLN A 834 13.94 18.26 31.07
C GLN A 834 13.50 19.62 30.53
N PHE A 835 12.36 19.73 29.84
CA PHE A 835 11.94 21.01 29.24
C PHE A 835 11.86 22.15 30.23
N VAL A 836 11.23 21.95 31.40
CA VAL A 836 11.02 23.02 32.40
C VAL A 836 12.35 23.55 32.95
N SER A 837 13.30 22.68 33.27
CA SER A 837 14.63 23.08 33.74
C SER A 837 15.40 23.83 32.66
N ASN A 838 15.36 23.36 31.42
CA ASN A 838 16.00 24.03 30.30
C ASN A 838 15.33 25.37 29.95
N TYR A 839 14.00 25.47 30.12
CA TYR A 839 13.29 26.75 29.96
C TYR A 839 13.79 27.81 30.92
N HIS A 840 13.92 27.49 32.22
CA HIS A 840 14.47 28.40 33.23
C HIS A 840 15.94 28.75 32.96
N SER A 841 16.75 27.78 32.56
CA SER A 841 18.14 28.00 32.19
C SER A 841 18.27 28.93 30.98
N CYS A 842 17.49 28.75 29.94
CA CYS A 842 17.46 29.61 28.75
C CYS A 842 16.94 31.02 29.10
N LEU A 843 15.93 31.15 29.97
CA LEU A 843 15.39 32.42 30.41
C LEU A 843 16.48 33.22 31.15
N SER A 844 17.16 32.61 32.12
CA SER A 844 18.26 33.27 32.84
C SER A 844 19.41 33.70 31.93
N ASP A 845 19.79 32.83 31.00
CA ASP A 845 20.87 33.07 30.02
C ASP A 845 20.53 34.21 29.05
N ILE A 846 19.29 34.34 28.62
CA ILE A 846 18.84 35.44 27.75
C ILE A 846 18.72 36.75 28.56
N ILE A 847 18.19 36.71 29.77
CA ILE A 847 18.12 37.91 30.65
C ILE A 847 19.53 38.46 30.91
N GLU A 848 20.53 37.59 31.17
CA GLU A 848 21.93 37.99 31.31
C GLU A 848 22.46 38.64 30.02
N GLY A 849 22.15 38.05 28.85
CA GLY A 849 22.53 38.58 27.55
C GLY A 849 21.89 39.93 27.20
N LEU A 850 20.66 40.21 27.71
CA LEU A 850 19.95 41.50 27.51
C LEU A 850 20.59 42.63 28.36
N GLY A 851 21.26 42.32 29.46
CA GLY A 851 21.88 43.31 30.34
C GLY A 851 20.84 44.31 30.91
N ALA A 852 21.00 45.61 30.55
CA ALA A 852 20.13 46.68 31.02
C ALA A 852 18.89 46.92 30.13
N GLU A 853 18.75 46.17 29.02
CA GLU A 853 17.64 46.34 28.07
C GLU A 853 16.31 45.88 28.73
N LYS A 854 15.30 46.75 28.78
CA LYS A 854 13.96 46.42 29.27
C LYS A 854 13.12 45.85 28.11
N VAL A 855 12.73 44.59 28.23
CA VAL A 855 11.95 43.86 27.24
C VAL A 855 10.58 43.52 27.82
N GLU A 856 9.52 43.52 26.97
CA GLU A 856 8.17 43.08 27.36
C GLU A 856 8.22 41.56 27.71
N ASP A 857 7.72 41.19 28.87
CA ASP A 857 7.76 39.82 29.41
C ASP A 857 7.15 38.79 28.46
N ARG A 858 6.08 39.16 27.73
CA ARG A 858 5.42 38.26 26.77
C ARG A 858 6.33 37.97 25.57
N ILE A 859 7.03 38.97 25.02
CA ILE A 859 7.98 38.78 23.93
C ILE A 859 9.09 37.85 24.38
N LEU A 860 9.68 38.14 25.55
CA LEU A 860 10.73 37.31 26.14
C LEU A 860 10.29 35.84 26.23
N ARG A 861 9.16 35.56 26.89
CA ARG A 861 8.68 34.20 27.10
C ARG A 861 8.39 33.46 25.78
N ASN A 862 7.86 34.15 24.76
CA ASN A 862 7.57 33.55 23.46
C ASN A 862 8.83 33.05 22.74
N TRP A 863 9.92 33.84 22.79
CA TRP A 863 11.17 33.47 22.17
C TRP A 863 11.94 32.38 22.94
N ILE A 864 11.74 32.29 24.27
CA ILE A 864 12.37 31.26 25.11
C ILE A 864 11.79 29.88 24.80
N ILE A 865 10.52 29.77 24.42
CA ILE A 865 9.87 28.46 24.16
C ILE A 865 10.61 27.67 23.05
N PRO A 866 10.83 28.19 21.82
CA PRO A 866 11.58 27.49 20.80
C PRO A 866 13.06 27.23 21.21
N LEU A 867 13.70 28.18 21.87
CA LEU A 867 15.07 28.03 22.33
C LEU A 867 15.24 26.91 23.35
N ALA A 868 14.33 26.82 24.34
CA ALA A 868 14.33 25.76 25.35
C ALA A 868 14.04 24.37 24.75
N ALA A 869 13.13 24.30 23.78
CA ALA A 869 12.87 23.06 23.06
C ALA A 869 14.13 22.57 22.32
N PHE A 870 14.82 23.46 21.61
CA PHE A 870 16.09 23.16 20.98
C PHE A 870 17.13 22.66 22.01
N ARG A 871 17.35 23.40 23.10
CA ARG A 871 18.33 23.04 24.14
C ARG A 871 18.03 21.67 24.75
N THR A 872 16.75 21.33 24.90
CA THR A 872 16.33 20.04 25.43
C THR A 872 16.69 18.88 24.50
N LEU A 873 16.64 19.12 23.18
CA LEU A 873 16.87 18.11 22.14
C LEU A 873 18.30 18.15 21.60
N GLU A 874 19.10 19.17 21.95
CA GLU A 874 20.51 19.25 21.59
C GLU A 874 21.27 18.02 22.12
N GLY A 875 22.18 17.48 21.29
CA GLY A 875 22.97 16.30 21.62
C GLY A 875 22.26 14.94 21.43
N VAL A 876 20.93 14.92 21.18
CA VAL A 876 20.20 13.71 20.80
C VAL A 876 19.68 13.78 19.37
N LEU A 877 19.51 14.98 18.82
CA LEU A 877 19.23 15.21 17.42
C LEU A 877 20.48 15.73 16.71
N ASP A 878 20.74 15.23 15.51
CA ASP A 878 21.84 15.72 14.67
C ASP A 878 21.41 16.97 13.90
N LEU A 879 21.58 18.14 14.54
CA LEU A 879 21.17 19.44 14.03
C LEU A 879 22.39 20.21 13.49
N PRO A 880 22.24 21.06 12.43
CA PRO A 880 23.36 21.72 11.75
C PRO A 880 23.83 23.01 12.43
N PHE A 881 23.36 23.36 13.62
CA PHE A 881 23.74 24.54 14.38
C PHE A 881 23.68 24.23 15.88
N SER A 882 24.44 25.04 16.67
CA SER A 882 24.57 24.88 18.12
C SER A 882 23.61 25.77 18.90
N TYR A 883 23.50 25.51 20.23
CA TYR A 883 22.79 26.39 21.15
C TYR A 883 23.29 27.83 21.09
N GLN A 884 24.62 28.06 20.99
CA GLN A 884 25.19 29.42 20.93
C GLN A 884 24.75 30.16 19.65
N ASP A 885 24.65 29.46 18.53
CA ASP A 885 24.16 30.04 17.27
C ASP A 885 22.71 30.51 17.40
N ILE A 886 21.82 29.66 17.89
CA ILE A 886 20.39 30.02 18.03
C ILE A 886 20.12 30.98 19.19
N ARG A 887 20.93 30.94 20.27
CA ARG A 887 20.87 31.90 21.37
C ARG A 887 21.12 33.33 20.87
N LYS A 888 22.15 33.54 20.05
CA LYS A 888 22.43 34.84 19.44
C LYS A 888 21.24 35.32 18.60
N VAL A 889 20.73 34.49 17.71
CA VAL A 889 19.57 34.81 16.85
C VAL A 889 18.34 35.16 17.70
N THR A 890 18.11 34.41 18.78
CA THR A 890 17.01 34.65 19.73
C THR A 890 17.14 36.01 20.41
N LEU A 891 18.34 36.35 20.90
CA LEU A 891 18.63 37.65 21.55
C LEU A 891 18.37 38.80 20.58
N ASP A 892 18.95 38.75 19.38
CA ASP A 892 18.76 39.77 18.33
C ASP A 892 17.28 39.91 17.93
N GLY A 893 16.55 38.77 17.84
CA GLY A 893 15.11 38.75 17.57
C GLY A 893 14.26 39.41 18.65
N ILE A 894 14.55 39.14 19.91
CA ILE A 894 13.89 39.78 21.08
C ILE A 894 14.09 41.28 21.08
N ILE A 895 15.33 41.73 20.92
CA ILE A 895 15.69 43.16 20.92
C ILE A 895 14.97 43.89 19.79
N ARG A 896 14.99 43.30 18.58
CA ARG A 896 14.32 43.86 17.39
C ARG A 896 12.82 43.95 17.60
N GLN A 897 12.18 42.89 18.02
CA GLN A 897 10.72 42.86 18.22
C GLN A 897 10.30 43.84 19.31
N ASN A 898 11.04 43.96 20.41
CA ASN A 898 10.79 44.89 21.49
C ASN A 898 10.92 46.35 21.03
N ALA A 899 11.94 46.65 20.20
CA ALA A 899 12.10 47.98 19.61
C ALA A 899 10.91 48.38 18.72
N GLU A 900 10.45 47.45 17.85
CA GLU A 900 9.27 47.65 17.01
C GLU A 900 7.98 47.88 17.85
N CYS A 901 7.78 47.14 18.96
CA CYS A 901 6.69 47.37 19.88
C CYS A 901 6.72 48.75 20.53
N LYS A 902 7.91 49.21 20.96
CA LYS A 902 8.09 50.52 21.59
C LYS A 902 7.79 51.65 20.58
N SER A 903 8.36 51.60 19.39
CA SER A 903 8.16 52.59 18.33
C SER A 903 6.68 52.72 17.95
N ASN A 904 5.95 51.60 17.81
CA ASN A 904 4.52 51.62 17.49
C ASN A 904 3.68 52.17 18.68
N ASN A 905 4.05 51.90 19.92
CA ASN A 905 3.39 52.49 21.09
C ASN A 905 3.56 54.01 21.16
N GLU A 906 4.74 54.51 20.91
CA GLU A 906 5.00 55.95 20.88
C GLU A 906 4.23 56.63 19.78
N LEU A 907 4.16 56.05 18.58
CA LEU A 907 3.38 56.55 17.45
C LEU A 907 1.85 56.56 17.76
N ALA A 908 1.37 55.46 18.37
CA ALA A 908 -0.02 55.37 18.80
C ALA A 908 -0.40 56.41 19.87
N ASN A 909 0.52 56.61 20.85
CA ASN A 909 0.33 57.66 21.87
C ASN A 909 0.37 59.06 21.26
N PHE A 910 1.29 59.31 20.30
CA PHE A 910 1.29 60.57 19.56
C PHE A 910 -0.05 60.82 18.87
N TRP A 911 -0.58 59.88 18.12
CA TRP A 911 -1.86 60.01 17.42
C TRP A 911 -3.04 60.11 18.37
N ASN A 912 -3.02 59.48 19.54
CA ASN A 912 -4.03 59.62 20.59
C ASN A 912 -4.05 61.05 21.15
N VAL A 913 -2.86 61.65 21.39
CA VAL A 913 -2.73 63.03 21.81
C VAL A 913 -3.21 63.99 20.72
N VAL A 914 -2.81 63.77 19.46
CA VAL A 914 -3.31 64.54 18.30
C VAL A 914 -4.87 64.45 18.21
N SER A 915 -5.45 63.26 18.34
CA SER A 915 -6.89 63.08 18.32
C SER A 915 -7.62 63.75 19.47
N PHE A 916 -7.02 63.71 20.69
CA PHE A 916 -7.54 64.43 21.86
C PHE A 916 -7.53 65.94 21.66
N LEU A 917 -6.37 66.52 21.20
CA LEU A 917 -6.24 67.93 20.91
C LEU A 917 -7.20 68.39 19.79
N GLN A 918 -7.46 67.51 18.79
CA GLN A 918 -8.44 67.74 17.76
C GLN A 918 -9.88 67.79 18.34
N GLN A 919 -10.23 66.89 19.22
CA GLN A 919 -11.58 66.86 19.85
C GLN A 919 -11.77 68.08 20.80
N ASP A 920 -10.72 68.53 21.43
CA ASP A 920 -10.70 69.68 22.29
C ASP A 920 -10.64 71.02 21.52
N GLY A 921 -10.46 70.94 20.20
CA GLY A 921 -10.41 72.14 19.32
C GLY A 921 -9.12 72.94 19.36
N GLU A 922 -8.07 72.36 19.92
CA GLU A 922 -6.71 72.95 19.97
C GLU A 922 -5.91 72.79 18.67
N ILE A 923 -6.23 71.75 17.84
CA ILE A 923 -5.60 71.53 16.51
C ILE A 923 -6.69 71.16 15.49
N PHE A 924 -6.48 71.53 14.21
CA PHE A 924 -7.41 71.25 13.09
C PHE A 924 -6.71 70.48 11.96
N ILE A 925 -7.46 69.47 11.37
CA ILE A 925 -7.04 68.78 10.15
C ILE A 925 -6.92 69.82 9.02
N GLU A 926 -5.92 69.70 8.18
CA GLU A 926 -5.54 70.58 7.09
C GLU A 926 -5.08 71.99 7.46
N GLY A 927 -5.21 72.40 8.72
CA GLY A 927 -4.63 73.67 9.27
C GLY A 927 -3.28 73.41 9.95
N ASP A 928 -3.29 72.55 10.92
CA ASP A 928 -2.15 72.24 11.77
C ASP A 928 -1.40 70.97 11.36
N TYR A 929 -2.06 70.06 10.70
CA TYR A 929 -1.44 68.81 10.12
C TYR A 929 -2.22 68.27 8.96
N ARG A 930 -1.55 67.41 8.10
CA ARG A 930 -2.14 66.70 6.96
C ARG A 930 -2.04 65.19 7.15
#